data_6ae5e2a18258884f7aa19a684b283ded
#
_entry.id   6ae5e2a18258884f7aa19a684b283ded
#
_cell.length_a   1.000
_cell.length_b   1.000
_cell.length_c   1.000
_cell.angle_alpha   90.00
_cell.angle_beta   90.00
_cell.angle_gamma   90.00
#
_symmetry.space_group_name_H-M   'P 1'
#
loop_
_entity.id
_entity.type
_entity.pdbx_description
1 polymer ?
#
loop_
_entity_poly.entity_id
_entity_poly.type
_entity_poly.pdbx_seq_one_letter_code
_entity_poly.pdbx_strand_id
1 'polypeptide(L)'
;MSPGGLVIATFIKTIFMRKGLIALLLLTLTITLSAQTFPGYRTGSYTGVNGVFFNPANIADSRYKWDINVFAVNGFVGTSSSGLRFSDITRSFNGDSLKSKLLRGNAHVNSLAYVDVLGPSFMISLTPKTSIAFTTRSRVFANGRNIDGNLAGTIIDGGSTKEGVPFNFNTTQLIHATGWTEIGASIGQVFTEKGSNNFFKGGLTLKYIAGTADSYLSTTGFAGTITGPGNTFLTGTTGAIGLNTTAADFNNYRFSDFFKFNGHGIGGDIGFVYEWRPATDYSMYVTDRWADQHKLRVAVSLMDVGRIKFDRSSNQASNYTVNIPPGGNFPISQFSGKSVKDYKAILDASPYFTGTPQNSSYRVNLPTTIQADIDYRVAGGFAVDLAGQFTTTKTGSFNLYYYNSYSLTPRWENHLFSIELPLNYNELTHFNAGIAFRVGPFFIGSGSVLSALVHDSRQADLHVGVHFGMPYKKKIKPDTDKDGIYDDADKCPTVAGLRRYQGCPIPDTDGDGINDEEDSCKSVVGLARYHGCPIPDTDGDGINDEEDSCKTVAGLAKFNGCPDTDGDGIPDKDDKCPTVVGVAKYQGCPVPDRDHDGVPDDEDLCPDEAGPASSKGCPVEKVVLHITAEFKNILFDYGKATIRPESESILRSAATVMNEQIPNSNFYIDGYTDSRGSVAVNKRLSKARAQAVANALIAGGVDRSRIIARGFGKDNPICDNKTEQGRQCNRRVEVVIRNVAQREEQKSIRIK
;
A
#
# COMPACT_ATOMS: atom_id res chain seq x y z
N MET A 1 41.46 36.38 -2.95
CA MET A 1 41.17 34.93 -3.08
C MET A 1 39.81 34.66 -2.45
N SER A 2 38.84 34.20 -3.20
CA SER A 2 37.45 34.09 -2.77
C SER A 2 37.20 32.82 -1.94
N PRO A 3 36.27 32.85 -0.95
CA PRO A 3 36.03 31.74 -0.03
C PRO A 3 35.43 30.48 -0.68
N GLY A 4 35.07 30.53 -1.96
CA GLY A 4 34.44 29.40 -2.69
C GLY A 4 35.37 28.25 -3.06
N GLY A 5 36.68 28.47 -3.15
CA GLY A 5 37.64 27.44 -3.54
C GLY A 5 37.95 26.40 -2.46
N LEU A 6 37.79 26.77 -1.18
CA LEU A 6 38.12 25.89 -0.07
C LEU A 6 37.04 24.85 0.24
N VAL A 7 35.77 25.18 -0.01
CA VAL A 7 34.62 24.28 0.22
C VAL A 7 34.58 23.17 -0.84
N ILE A 8 34.90 23.49 -2.08
CA ILE A 8 34.94 22.52 -3.19
C ILE A 8 36.08 21.51 -2.99
N ALA A 9 37.25 21.96 -2.56
CA ALA A 9 38.39 21.08 -2.29
C ALA A 9 38.15 20.11 -1.13
N THR A 10 37.45 20.52 -0.09
CA THR A 10 37.09 19.67 1.04
C THR A 10 36.01 18.67 0.67
N PHE A 11 35.05 19.06 -0.18
CA PHE A 11 33.98 18.18 -0.68
C PHE A 11 34.53 17.09 -1.61
N ILE A 12 35.47 17.44 -2.48
CA ILE A 12 36.13 16.48 -3.38
C ILE A 12 37.02 15.50 -2.58
N LYS A 13 37.74 15.95 -1.56
CA LYS A 13 38.59 15.09 -0.72
C LYS A 13 37.76 14.07 0.09
N THR A 14 36.60 14.46 0.58
CA THR A 14 35.68 13.57 1.34
C THR A 14 35.01 12.54 0.42
N ILE A 15 34.72 12.90 -0.83
CA ILE A 15 34.17 11.96 -1.84
C ILE A 15 35.24 10.96 -2.28
N PHE A 16 36.50 11.39 -2.47
CA PHE A 16 37.59 10.47 -2.86
C PHE A 16 38.01 9.49 -1.75
N MET A 17 38.03 9.89 -0.49
CA MET A 17 38.31 8.97 0.63
C MET A 17 37.22 7.93 0.86
N ARG A 18 35.93 8.30 0.69
CA ARG A 18 34.81 7.33 0.76
C ARG A 18 34.79 6.40 -0.45
N LYS A 19 35.14 6.88 -1.64
CA LYS A 19 35.26 6.04 -2.86
C LYS A 19 36.42 5.05 -2.76
N GLY A 20 37.53 5.41 -2.13
CA GLY A 20 38.64 4.50 -1.87
C GLY A 20 38.28 3.34 -0.96
N LEU A 21 37.48 3.59 0.08
CA LEU A 21 37.02 2.55 1.02
C LEU A 21 36.02 1.57 0.36
N ILE A 22 35.12 2.09 -0.51
CA ILE A 22 34.17 1.27 -1.27
C ILE A 22 34.89 0.48 -2.34
N ALA A 23 35.89 1.04 -3.03
CA ALA A 23 36.71 0.33 -3.99
C ALA A 23 37.57 -0.75 -3.30
N LEU A 24 38.08 -0.50 -2.09
CA LEU A 24 38.85 -1.47 -1.31
C LEU A 24 37.96 -2.62 -0.80
N LEU A 25 36.69 -2.34 -0.44
CA LEU A 25 35.71 -3.37 -0.05
C LEU A 25 35.28 -4.24 -1.25
N LEU A 26 35.26 -3.65 -2.45
CA LEU A 26 34.95 -4.38 -3.70
C LEU A 26 36.14 -5.22 -4.20
N LEU A 27 37.38 -4.88 -3.83
CA LEU A 27 38.57 -5.64 -4.24
C LEU A 27 38.89 -6.86 -3.36
N THR A 28 38.30 -6.99 -2.17
CA THR A 28 38.56 -8.12 -1.26
C THR A 28 37.53 -9.26 -1.38
N LEU A 29 36.49 -9.09 -2.19
CA LEU A 29 35.49 -10.12 -2.44
C LEU A 29 35.77 -10.82 -3.78
N THR A 30 36.73 -11.75 -3.79
CA THR A 30 36.84 -12.80 -4.83
C THR A 30 35.69 -13.79 -4.64
N ILE A 31 34.45 -13.37 -4.84
CA ILE A 31 33.27 -14.20 -4.81
C ILE A 31 32.87 -14.47 -6.27
N THR A 32 32.73 -15.73 -6.64
CA THR A 32 32.24 -16.19 -7.95
C THR A 32 30.78 -15.76 -8.13
N LEU A 33 30.49 -15.03 -9.20
CA LEU A 33 29.23 -14.31 -9.43
C LEU A 33 28.31 -15.00 -10.46
N SER A 34 26.98 -14.98 -10.31
CA SER A 34 26.00 -15.82 -11.07
C SER A 34 24.55 -15.22 -11.31
N ALA A 35 23.64 -15.62 -12.27
CA ALA A 35 22.40 -14.94 -12.76
C ALA A 35 21.04 -15.21 -12.03
N GLN A 36 20.06 -14.27 -12.10
CA GLN A 36 18.82 -14.20 -11.31
C GLN A 36 17.53 -14.29 -12.17
N THR A 37 16.36 -14.57 -11.53
CA THR A 37 15.03 -14.45 -12.14
C THR A 37 14.57 -12.99 -12.22
N PHE A 38 13.91 -12.58 -13.32
CA PHE A 38 13.47 -11.20 -13.61
C PHE A 38 14.59 -10.15 -13.44
N PRO A 39 15.73 -10.29 -14.14
CA PRO A 39 16.88 -9.40 -13.95
C PRO A 39 16.52 -7.92 -14.14
N GLY A 40 16.94 -7.06 -13.23
CA GLY A 40 16.58 -5.65 -13.21
C GLY A 40 15.26 -5.42 -12.47
N TYR A 41 14.12 -5.85 -13.03
CA TYR A 41 12.79 -5.61 -12.47
C TYR A 41 12.65 -5.96 -10.98
N ARG A 42 13.25 -7.08 -10.54
CA ARG A 42 13.17 -7.55 -9.14
C ARG A 42 13.73 -6.56 -8.11
N THR A 43 14.64 -5.67 -8.51
CA THR A 43 15.31 -4.72 -7.62
C THR A 43 14.46 -3.47 -7.38
N GLY A 44 13.42 -3.24 -8.17
CA GLY A 44 12.56 -2.06 -8.13
C GLY A 44 11.68 -2.00 -6.88
N SER A 45 11.41 -0.77 -6.41
CA SER A 45 10.55 -0.50 -5.27
C SER A 45 9.05 -0.58 -5.61
N TYR A 46 8.71 -0.68 -6.90
CA TYR A 46 7.35 -0.69 -7.44
C TYR A 46 6.96 -2.04 -8.06
N THR A 47 7.49 -3.13 -7.55
CA THR A 47 7.17 -4.50 -7.99
C THR A 47 5.77 -4.98 -7.56
N GLY A 48 5.14 -4.30 -6.62
CA GLY A 48 3.80 -4.64 -6.12
C GLY A 48 3.73 -6.07 -5.58
N VAL A 49 2.66 -6.80 -5.94
CA VAL A 49 2.47 -8.20 -5.54
C VAL A 49 3.56 -9.12 -6.06
N ASN A 50 4.18 -8.79 -7.22
CA ASN A 50 5.26 -9.58 -7.78
C ASN A 50 6.52 -9.61 -6.89
N GLY A 51 6.65 -8.66 -5.98
CA GLY A 51 7.72 -8.64 -4.97
C GLY A 51 7.76 -9.87 -4.06
N VAL A 52 6.61 -10.57 -3.88
CA VAL A 52 6.53 -11.83 -3.12
C VAL A 52 7.45 -12.91 -3.69
N PHE A 53 7.57 -13.00 -5.02
CA PHE A 53 8.35 -14.03 -5.71
C PHE A 53 9.87 -13.84 -5.58
N PHE A 54 10.31 -12.73 -5.00
CA PHE A 54 11.72 -12.42 -4.73
C PHE A 54 12.03 -12.44 -3.23
N ASN A 55 11.13 -11.89 -2.44
CA ASN A 55 11.20 -11.88 -0.98
C ASN A 55 9.79 -11.59 -0.43
N PRO A 56 9.17 -12.49 0.34
CA PRO A 56 7.83 -12.27 0.86
C PRO A 56 7.68 -11.02 1.75
N ALA A 57 8.78 -10.52 2.34
CA ALA A 57 8.78 -9.29 3.11
C ALA A 57 8.51 -8.02 2.25
N ASN A 58 8.64 -8.10 0.92
CA ASN A 58 8.47 -6.95 0.03
C ASN A 58 7.05 -6.40 -0.01
N ILE A 59 6.03 -7.21 0.32
CA ILE A 59 4.65 -6.72 0.40
C ILE A 59 4.40 -5.86 1.64
N ALA A 60 5.19 -6.03 2.72
CA ALA A 60 5.13 -5.15 3.87
C ALA A 60 5.68 -3.78 3.51
N ASP A 61 5.02 -2.72 3.95
CA ASP A 61 5.38 -1.33 3.59
C ASP A 61 5.46 -1.09 2.08
N SER A 62 4.59 -1.74 1.30
CA SER A 62 4.50 -1.56 -0.14
C SER A 62 4.13 -0.12 -0.51
N ARG A 63 4.60 0.32 -1.69
CA ARG A 63 4.21 1.61 -2.29
C ARG A 63 2.74 1.63 -2.77
N TYR A 64 2.08 0.47 -2.77
CA TYR A 64 0.68 0.29 -3.17
C TYR A 64 -0.22 -0.04 -1.98
N LYS A 65 -1.43 0.53 -1.96
CA LYS A 65 -2.50 0.14 -1.04
C LYS A 65 -3.01 -1.26 -1.35
N TRP A 66 -3.17 -1.52 -2.63
CA TRP A 66 -3.44 -2.82 -3.22
C TRP A 66 -2.77 -2.89 -4.59
N ASP A 67 -2.44 -4.08 -5.03
CA ASP A 67 -1.85 -4.35 -6.33
C ASP A 67 -2.34 -5.70 -6.87
N ILE A 68 -2.56 -5.79 -8.16
CA ILE A 68 -3.02 -6.97 -8.88
C ILE A 68 -2.06 -7.23 -10.02
N ASN A 69 -1.40 -8.38 -10.03
CA ASN A 69 -0.75 -8.90 -11.22
C ASN A 69 -1.80 -9.55 -12.12
N VAL A 70 -1.85 -9.17 -13.37
CA VAL A 70 -2.73 -9.80 -14.37
C VAL A 70 -2.04 -11.03 -14.92
N PHE A 71 -0.84 -10.84 -15.44
CA PHE A 71 0.09 -11.88 -15.82
C PHE A 71 1.52 -11.33 -15.88
N ALA A 72 2.49 -12.21 -15.69
CA ALA A 72 3.86 -11.96 -16.11
C ALA A 72 4.50 -13.28 -16.57
N VAL A 73 5.40 -13.19 -17.51
CA VAL A 73 6.13 -14.34 -18.04
C VAL A 73 7.62 -14.04 -17.94
N ASN A 74 8.39 -15.01 -17.49
CA ASN A 74 9.84 -14.99 -17.50
C ASN A 74 10.35 -16.30 -18.11
N GLY A 75 11.06 -16.19 -19.22
CA GLY A 75 11.71 -17.29 -19.88
C GLY A 75 13.23 -17.15 -19.81
N PHE A 76 13.90 -18.26 -19.58
CA PHE A 76 15.36 -18.36 -19.50
C PHE A 76 15.85 -19.62 -20.16
N VAL A 77 16.91 -19.52 -20.94
CA VAL A 77 17.71 -20.65 -21.39
C VAL A 77 19.19 -20.29 -21.32
N GLY A 78 19.97 -21.19 -20.73
CA GLY A 78 21.42 -21.01 -20.59
C GLY A 78 22.20 -22.31 -20.74
N THR A 79 23.45 -22.23 -21.21
CA THR A 79 24.33 -23.36 -21.43
C THR A 79 25.79 -23.02 -21.12
N SER A 80 26.56 -24.05 -20.71
CA SER A 80 28.00 -23.91 -20.49
C SER A 80 28.82 -23.97 -21.77
N SER A 81 28.23 -24.36 -22.93
CA SER A 81 29.00 -24.68 -24.15
C SER A 81 29.19 -23.47 -25.07
N SER A 82 28.22 -23.06 -25.82
CA SER A 82 28.36 -22.10 -26.91
C SER A 82 27.55 -20.83 -26.69
N GLY A 83 27.99 -19.72 -27.27
CA GLY A 83 27.27 -18.45 -27.22
C GLY A 83 26.13 -18.36 -28.25
N LEU A 84 25.08 -17.61 -27.89
CA LEU A 84 23.96 -17.25 -28.75
C LEU A 84 24.10 -15.78 -29.12
N ARG A 85 23.91 -15.45 -30.41
CA ARG A 85 23.80 -14.06 -30.89
C ARG A 85 22.35 -13.66 -31.00
N PHE A 86 22.05 -12.39 -30.89
CA PHE A 86 20.72 -11.88 -31.10
C PHE A 86 20.15 -12.28 -32.47
N SER A 87 21.01 -12.32 -33.52
CA SER A 87 20.63 -12.81 -34.83
C SER A 87 20.20 -14.28 -34.88
N ASP A 88 20.72 -15.10 -34.00
CA ASP A 88 20.34 -16.52 -33.89
C ASP A 88 18.95 -16.68 -33.27
N ILE A 89 18.62 -15.82 -32.29
CA ILE A 89 17.30 -15.79 -31.65
C ILE A 89 16.24 -15.29 -32.64
N THR A 90 16.53 -14.27 -33.44
CA THR A 90 15.56 -13.65 -34.36
C THR A 90 15.38 -14.41 -35.68
N ARG A 91 16.42 -15.09 -36.16
CA ARG A 91 16.39 -15.82 -37.46
C ARG A 91 15.92 -17.27 -37.34
N SER A 92 16.01 -17.88 -36.19
CA SER A 92 15.76 -19.30 -35.99
C SER A 92 14.87 -19.58 -34.79
N PHE A 93 13.58 -19.25 -34.88
CA PHE A 93 12.56 -19.85 -34.02
C PHE A 93 12.38 -21.35 -34.35
N ASN A 94 13.25 -21.95 -35.14
CA ASN A 94 13.22 -23.38 -35.40
C ASN A 94 13.99 -24.10 -34.29
N GLY A 95 13.24 -24.80 -33.41
CA GLY A 95 13.76 -25.41 -32.18
C GLY A 95 14.99 -26.31 -32.34
N ASP A 96 15.17 -26.89 -33.52
CA ASP A 96 16.29 -27.80 -33.81
C ASP A 96 17.60 -27.07 -34.05
N SER A 97 17.59 -25.91 -34.67
CA SER A 97 18.78 -25.05 -34.83
C SER A 97 19.27 -24.52 -33.48
N LEU A 98 18.38 -24.18 -32.57
CA LEU A 98 18.73 -23.73 -31.23
C LEU A 98 19.29 -24.89 -30.40
N LYS A 99 18.64 -26.06 -30.44
CA LYS A 99 19.11 -27.28 -29.75
C LYS A 99 20.52 -27.67 -30.19
N SER A 100 20.79 -27.66 -31.51
CA SER A 100 22.12 -28.02 -32.02
C SER A 100 23.21 -27.06 -31.57
N LYS A 101 22.95 -25.75 -31.50
CA LYS A 101 23.92 -24.77 -31.00
C LYS A 101 24.16 -24.86 -29.50
N LEU A 102 23.12 -25.15 -28.72
CA LEU A 102 23.22 -25.27 -27.26
C LEU A 102 24.02 -26.51 -26.82
N LEU A 103 24.12 -27.53 -27.63
CA LEU A 103 24.74 -28.82 -27.30
C LEU A 103 26.04 -29.10 -28.03
N ARG A 104 26.34 -28.46 -29.19
CA ARG A 104 27.57 -28.77 -29.97
C ARG A 104 28.88 -28.40 -29.27
N GLY A 105 29.83 -29.28 -29.40
CA GLY A 105 31.27 -28.96 -29.36
C GLY A 105 31.99 -29.17 -28.04
N ASN A 106 31.37 -29.65 -26.96
CA ASN A 106 32.06 -29.91 -25.70
C ASN A 106 31.64 -31.26 -25.06
N ALA A 107 32.60 -32.01 -24.55
CA ALA A 107 32.36 -33.12 -23.63
C ALA A 107 31.99 -32.52 -22.26
N HIS A 108 30.79 -32.60 -21.80
CA HIS A 108 30.23 -32.03 -20.54
C HIS A 108 29.56 -30.67 -20.68
N VAL A 109 28.43 -30.67 -21.37
CA VAL A 109 27.54 -29.51 -21.43
C VAL A 109 26.58 -29.56 -20.26
N ASN A 110 26.52 -28.45 -19.51
CA ASN A 110 25.46 -28.20 -18.56
C ASN A 110 24.49 -27.19 -19.15
N SER A 111 23.20 -27.34 -18.85
CA SER A 111 22.16 -26.43 -19.31
C SER A 111 21.08 -26.22 -18.27
N LEU A 112 20.42 -25.08 -18.37
CA LEU A 112 19.26 -24.71 -17.58
C LEU A 112 18.26 -24.02 -18.48
N ALA A 113 17.01 -24.45 -18.44
CA ALA A 113 15.90 -23.75 -19.06
C ALA A 113 14.72 -23.69 -18.11
N TYR A 114 14.06 -22.56 -18.05
CA TYR A 114 12.80 -22.46 -17.31
C TYR A 114 11.87 -21.41 -17.91
N VAL A 115 10.59 -21.62 -17.68
CA VAL A 115 9.54 -20.63 -17.94
C VAL A 115 8.71 -20.51 -16.67
N ASP A 116 8.60 -19.29 -16.19
CA ASP A 116 7.72 -18.90 -15.09
C ASP A 116 6.56 -18.08 -15.65
N VAL A 117 5.33 -18.48 -15.39
CA VAL A 117 4.12 -17.74 -15.68
C VAL A 117 3.48 -17.33 -14.36
N LEU A 118 3.59 -16.06 -14.01
CA LEU A 118 2.90 -15.50 -12.86
C LEU A 118 1.45 -15.23 -13.30
N GLY A 119 0.52 -15.95 -12.73
CA GLY A 119 -0.91 -15.80 -13.01
C GLY A 119 -1.55 -14.67 -12.20
N PRO A 120 -2.88 -14.55 -12.24
CA PRO A 120 -3.61 -13.57 -11.47
C PRO A 120 -3.25 -13.66 -9.98
N SER A 121 -2.73 -12.57 -9.45
CA SER A 121 -2.25 -12.48 -8.06
C SER A 121 -2.65 -11.12 -7.52
N PHE A 122 -2.91 -11.02 -6.23
CA PHE A 122 -3.24 -9.72 -5.62
C PHE A 122 -2.59 -9.58 -4.24
N MET A 123 -2.34 -8.34 -3.86
CA MET A 123 -1.97 -7.97 -2.50
C MET A 123 -2.80 -6.79 -2.00
N ILE A 124 -2.96 -6.70 -0.70
CA ILE A 124 -3.58 -5.57 -0.02
C ILE A 124 -2.85 -5.27 1.29
N SER A 125 -2.63 -3.98 1.53
CA SER A 125 -2.14 -3.48 2.82
C SER A 125 -3.31 -3.32 3.77
N LEU A 126 -3.44 -4.21 4.75
CA LEU A 126 -4.52 -4.20 5.75
C LEU A 126 -4.32 -3.06 6.76
N THR A 127 -3.07 -2.87 7.18
CA THR A 127 -2.66 -1.82 8.11
C THR A 127 -1.36 -1.17 7.61
N PRO A 128 -0.89 -0.08 8.22
CA PRO A 128 0.44 0.45 7.92
C PRO A 128 1.58 -0.55 8.14
N LYS A 129 1.38 -1.57 8.98
CA LYS A 129 2.40 -2.56 9.33
C LYS A 129 2.18 -3.93 8.69
N THR A 130 0.96 -4.26 8.26
CA THR A 130 0.60 -5.61 7.81
C THR A 130 0.03 -5.60 6.41
N SER A 131 0.54 -6.48 5.55
CA SER A 131 0.01 -6.73 4.21
C SER A 131 -0.16 -8.23 3.99
N ILE A 132 -1.14 -8.60 3.17
CA ILE A 132 -1.36 -9.98 2.73
C ILE A 132 -1.35 -10.04 1.21
N ALA A 133 -1.00 -11.22 0.68
CA ALA A 133 -1.08 -11.48 -0.75
C ALA A 133 -1.56 -12.91 -1.01
N PHE A 134 -2.24 -13.07 -2.15
CA PHE A 134 -2.56 -14.34 -2.76
C PHE A 134 -1.90 -14.38 -4.13
N THR A 135 -1.16 -15.46 -4.42
CA THR A 135 -0.34 -15.57 -5.62
C THR A 135 -0.61 -16.87 -6.36
N THR A 136 -0.55 -16.81 -7.68
CA THR A 136 -0.56 -17.98 -8.56
C THR A 136 0.65 -17.94 -9.48
N ARG A 137 1.32 -19.09 -9.67
CA ARG A 137 2.49 -19.23 -10.52
C ARG A 137 2.52 -20.61 -11.15
N SER A 138 2.77 -20.68 -12.44
CA SER A 138 3.00 -21.94 -13.14
C SER A 138 4.42 -21.97 -13.71
N ARG A 139 5.11 -23.10 -13.57
CA ARG A 139 6.52 -23.22 -13.92
C ARG A 139 6.79 -24.48 -14.71
N VAL A 140 7.68 -24.37 -15.68
CA VAL A 140 8.39 -25.49 -16.28
C VAL A 140 9.88 -25.25 -16.07
N PHE A 141 10.58 -26.24 -15.58
CA PHE A 141 11.99 -26.13 -15.21
C PHE A 141 12.75 -27.36 -15.74
N ALA A 142 13.85 -27.15 -16.42
CA ALA A 142 14.66 -28.22 -17.00
C ALA A 142 16.15 -28.01 -16.73
N ASN A 143 16.80 -29.05 -16.21
CA ASN A 143 18.26 -29.12 -16.03
C ASN A 143 18.86 -30.17 -16.97
N GLY A 144 19.94 -29.78 -17.66
CA GLY A 144 20.88 -30.71 -18.28
C GLY A 144 22.21 -30.73 -17.53
N ARG A 145 22.70 -31.88 -17.24
CA ARG A 145 23.95 -32.03 -16.47
C ARG A 145 24.90 -33.03 -17.13
N ASN A 146 26.15 -32.62 -17.29
CA ASN A 146 27.26 -33.43 -17.85
C ASN A 146 26.91 -34.08 -19.22
N ILE A 147 26.06 -33.42 -20.00
CA ILE A 147 25.63 -33.92 -21.31
C ILE A 147 26.83 -33.91 -22.24
N ASP A 148 27.14 -35.06 -22.86
CA ASP A 148 28.09 -35.05 -23.97
C ASP A 148 27.46 -34.39 -25.21
N GLY A 149 28.01 -33.25 -25.58
CA GLY A 149 27.50 -32.44 -26.68
C GLY A 149 27.70 -33.14 -28.06
N ASN A 150 28.67 -34.00 -28.22
CA ASN A 150 28.89 -34.75 -29.45
C ASN A 150 27.82 -35.84 -29.62
N LEU A 151 27.58 -36.65 -28.55
CA LEU A 151 26.53 -37.65 -28.58
C LEU A 151 25.14 -37.01 -28.74
N ALA A 152 24.86 -35.97 -27.98
CA ALA A 152 23.57 -35.26 -28.07
C ALA A 152 23.37 -34.62 -29.46
N GLY A 153 24.40 -33.99 -30.01
CA GLY A 153 24.38 -33.45 -31.35
C GLY A 153 24.14 -34.52 -32.41
N THR A 154 24.74 -35.67 -32.25
CA THR A 154 24.55 -36.84 -33.14
C THR A 154 23.08 -37.32 -33.10
N ILE A 155 22.47 -37.44 -31.93
CA ILE A 155 21.06 -37.87 -31.77
C ILE A 155 20.13 -36.83 -32.39
N ILE A 156 20.42 -35.53 -32.23
CA ILE A 156 19.58 -34.42 -32.73
C ILE A 156 19.70 -34.27 -34.25
N ASP A 157 20.92 -34.32 -34.80
CA ASP A 157 21.21 -34.08 -36.21
C ASP A 157 20.98 -35.33 -37.07
N GLY A 158 20.58 -36.43 -36.49
CA GLY A 158 20.28 -37.66 -37.22
C GLY A 158 21.49 -38.39 -37.80
N GLY A 159 22.69 -38.14 -37.27
CA GLY A 159 23.85 -39.00 -37.58
C GLY A 159 24.93 -38.40 -38.47
N SER A 160 25.31 -37.14 -38.28
CA SER A 160 26.39 -36.48 -39.05
C SER A 160 27.79 -36.58 -38.41
N THR A 161 28.08 -37.58 -37.58
CA THR A 161 29.37 -37.74 -36.90
C THR A 161 30.32 -38.65 -37.67
N LYS A 162 31.62 -38.51 -37.35
CA LYS A 162 32.66 -39.38 -37.89
C LYS A 162 32.45 -40.79 -37.39
N GLU A 163 32.69 -41.78 -38.29
CA GLU A 163 32.64 -43.21 -38.00
C GLU A 163 33.69 -43.61 -36.97
N GLY A 164 33.35 -44.56 -36.05
CA GLY A 164 34.28 -45.13 -35.11
C GLY A 164 34.66 -44.23 -33.92
N VAL A 165 33.78 -43.32 -33.48
CA VAL A 165 34.07 -42.43 -32.32
C VAL A 165 33.79 -43.17 -31.01
N PRO A 166 34.84 -43.50 -30.23
CA PRO A 166 34.64 -44.08 -28.88
C PRO A 166 34.13 -42.98 -27.93
N PHE A 167 33.27 -43.37 -27.01
CA PHE A 167 32.81 -42.54 -25.92
C PHE A 167 32.90 -43.31 -24.58
N ASN A 168 33.18 -42.60 -23.52
CA ASN A 168 33.24 -43.18 -22.17
C ASN A 168 32.82 -42.10 -21.15
N PHE A 169 31.63 -42.24 -20.57
CA PHE A 169 31.08 -41.33 -19.62
C PHE A 169 31.14 -41.92 -18.22
N ASN A 170 32.18 -41.59 -17.48
CA ASN A 170 32.36 -42.03 -16.09
C ASN A 170 31.42 -41.28 -15.14
N THR A 171 30.81 -40.17 -15.58
CA THR A 171 29.87 -39.34 -14.80
C THR A 171 28.45 -39.54 -15.27
N THR A 172 27.49 -39.47 -14.36
CA THR A 172 26.08 -39.51 -14.71
C THR A 172 25.68 -38.30 -15.56
N GLN A 173 25.19 -38.53 -16.74
CA GLN A 173 24.48 -37.53 -17.55
C GLN A 173 23.02 -37.54 -17.17
N LEU A 174 22.41 -36.36 -17.11
CA LEU A 174 21.00 -36.22 -16.73
C LEU A 174 20.37 -35.09 -17.52
N ILE A 175 19.21 -35.37 -18.09
CA ILE A 175 18.22 -34.37 -18.55
C ILE A 175 16.99 -34.58 -17.69
N HIS A 176 16.57 -33.54 -16.98
CA HIS A 176 15.41 -33.62 -16.10
C HIS A 176 14.52 -32.37 -16.31
N ALA A 177 13.25 -32.57 -16.57
CA ALA A 177 12.27 -31.51 -16.75
C ALA A 177 11.05 -31.75 -15.86
N THR A 178 10.63 -30.73 -15.14
CA THR A 178 9.45 -30.79 -14.26
C THR A 178 8.58 -29.56 -14.46
N GLY A 179 7.26 -29.77 -14.54
CA GLY A 179 6.25 -28.73 -14.57
C GLY A 179 5.38 -28.76 -13.32
N TRP A 180 5.02 -27.60 -12.80
CA TRP A 180 4.11 -27.48 -11.66
C TRP A 180 3.44 -26.12 -11.60
N THR A 181 2.31 -26.05 -10.88
CA THR A 181 1.58 -24.83 -10.57
C THR A 181 1.58 -24.62 -9.05
N GLU A 182 1.78 -23.39 -8.61
CA GLU A 182 1.80 -22.97 -7.21
C GLU A 182 0.63 -22.04 -6.92
N ILE A 183 -0.02 -22.24 -5.77
CA ILE A 183 -0.96 -21.30 -5.18
C ILE A 183 -0.39 -20.91 -3.83
N GLY A 184 -0.11 -19.63 -3.63
CA GLY A 184 0.55 -19.09 -2.45
C GLY A 184 -0.32 -18.13 -1.67
N ALA A 185 -0.24 -18.21 -0.35
CA ALA A 185 -0.77 -17.22 0.58
C ALA A 185 0.39 -16.61 1.36
N SER A 186 0.50 -15.30 1.35
CA SER A 186 1.63 -14.57 1.94
C SER A 186 1.16 -13.55 2.95
N ILE A 187 1.96 -13.38 4.00
CA ILE A 187 1.83 -12.30 4.97
C ILE A 187 3.16 -11.55 5.08
N GLY A 188 3.10 -10.24 5.06
CA GLY A 188 4.24 -9.36 5.32
C GLY A 188 3.97 -8.45 6.51
N GLN A 189 4.92 -8.32 7.40
CA GLN A 189 4.80 -7.58 8.65
C GLN A 189 5.98 -6.65 8.87
N VAL A 190 5.70 -5.41 9.24
CA VAL A 190 6.68 -4.43 9.74
C VAL A 190 6.79 -4.58 11.25
N PHE A 191 8.02 -4.73 11.75
CA PHE A 191 8.31 -4.91 13.18
C PHE A 191 8.73 -3.61 13.89
N THR A 192 9.10 -2.60 13.12
CA THR A 192 9.64 -1.34 13.64
C THR A 192 8.52 -0.33 13.91
N GLU A 193 8.74 0.55 14.86
CA GLU A 193 7.86 1.69 15.12
C GLU A 193 8.08 2.82 14.11
N LYS A 194 7.05 3.66 13.93
CA LYS A 194 7.10 4.80 13.02
C LYS A 194 8.16 5.79 13.49
N GLY A 195 8.98 6.29 12.57
CA GLY A 195 10.02 7.29 12.84
C GLY A 195 11.39 6.72 13.20
N SER A 196 11.56 5.39 13.28
CA SER A 196 12.87 4.78 13.49
C SER A 196 13.75 4.86 12.23
N ASN A 197 15.01 5.23 12.39
CA ASN A 197 16.01 5.18 11.32
C ASN A 197 16.37 3.76 10.92
N ASN A 198 16.13 2.77 11.78
CA ASN A 198 16.34 1.36 11.55
C ASN A 198 14.99 0.69 11.35
N PHE A 199 14.71 0.26 10.13
CA PHE A 199 13.42 -0.28 9.75
C PHE A 199 13.55 -1.77 9.41
N PHE A 200 12.76 -2.61 10.07
CA PHE A 200 12.74 -4.06 9.88
C PHE A 200 11.37 -4.55 9.46
N LYS A 201 11.36 -5.42 8.46
CA LYS A 201 10.17 -6.15 8.03
C LYS A 201 10.49 -7.58 7.67
N GLY A 202 9.51 -8.46 7.80
CA GLY A 202 9.60 -9.88 7.45
C GLY A 202 8.37 -10.34 6.71
N GLY A 203 8.47 -11.49 6.08
CA GLY A 203 7.36 -12.09 5.36
C GLY A 203 7.47 -13.60 5.28
N LEU A 204 6.34 -14.24 5.16
CA LEU A 204 6.16 -15.68 5.02
C LEU A 204 5.18 -15.95 3.90
N THR A 205 5.48 -16.95 3.07
CA THR A 205 4.56 -17.51 2.07
C THR A 205 4.37 -18.99 2.33
N LEU A 206 3.13 -19.46 2.35
CA LEU A 206 2.79 -20.88 2.30
C LEU A 206 2.27 -21.19 0.91
N LYS A 207 2.72 -22.33 0.33
CA LYS A 207 2.41 -22.74 -1.04
C LYS A 207 1.77 -24.11 -1.07
N TYR A 208 0.64 -24.23 -1.76
CA TYR A 208 0.19 -25.51 -2.30
C TYR A 208 0.78 -25.68 -3.69
N ILE A 209 1.32 -26.87 -3.98
CA ILE A 209 2.03 -27.17 -5.22
C ILE A 209 1.33 -28.32 -5.90
N ALA A 210 0.90 -28.11 -7.14
CA ALA A 210 0.30 -29.10 -7.99
C ALA A 210 1.28 -29.47 -9.12
N GLY A 211 1.91 -30.64 -9.03
CA GLY A 211 2.80 -31.15 -10.07
C GLY A 211 2.02 -31.53 -11.33
N THR A 212 2.43 -30.99 -12.48
CA THR A 212 1.74 -31.22 -13.74
C THR A 212 2.44 -32.29 -14.57
N ALA A 213 3.75 -32.25 -14.65
CA ALA A 213 4.57 -33.19 -15.40
C ALA A 213 5.95 -33.35 -14.76
N ASP A 214 6.54 -34.54 -14.93
CA ASP A 214 7.93 -34.80 -14.61
C ASP A 214 8.51 -35.84 -15.58
N SER A 215 9.70 -35.56 -16.09
CA SER A 215 10.37 -36.47 -17.01
C SER A 215 11.88 -36.35 -16.85
N TYR A 216 12.54 -37.48 -16.76
CA TYR A 216 14.01 -37.49 -16.79
C TYR A 216 14.57 -38.64 -17.65
N LEU A 217 15.72 -38.39 -18.21
CA LEU A 217 16.61 -39.36 -18.85
C LEU A 217 17.98 -39.24 -18.23
N SER A 218 18.53 -40.32 -17.73
CA SER A 218 19.88 -40.38 -17.21
C SER A 218 20.68 -41.54 -17.80
N THR A 219 21.97 -41.33 -18.00
CA THR A 219 22.94 -42.40 -18.34
C THR A 219 24.05 -42.44 -17.32
N THR A 220 24.47 -43.62 -16.93
CA THR A 220 25.55 -43.80 -15.93
C THR A 220 26.49 -44.92 -16.39
N GLY A 221 27.81 -44.71 -16.30
CA GLY A 221 28.81 -45.66 -16.75
C GLY A 221 28.64 -46.02 -18.22
N PHE A 222 28.22 -45.03 -19.04
CA PHE A 222 27.85 -45.28 -20.42
C PHE A 222 29.10 -45.16 -21.31
N ALA A 223 29.55 -46.31 -21.85
CA ALA A 223 30.75 -46.39 -22.67
C ALA A 223 30.51 -47.28 -23.88
N GLY A 224 31.07 -46.91 -25.01
CA GLY A 224 30.88 -47.65 -26.26
C GLY A 224 31.51 -46.94 -27.47
N THR A 225 31.07 -47.30 -28.66
CA THR A 225 31.51 -46.67 -29.90
C THR A 225 30.30 -46.34 -30.79
N ILE A 226 30.36 -45.16 -31.41
CA ILE A 226 29.43 -44.77 -32.44
C ILE A 226 30.00 -45.14 -33.80
N THR A 227 29.25 -45.89 -34.61
CA THR A 227 29.67 -46.37 -35.95
C THR A 227 28.70 -46.05 -37.05
N GLY A 228 29.14 -46.02 -38.29
CA GLY A 228 28.38 -45.95 -39.54
C GLY A 228 28.14 -44.54 -40.10
N PRO A 229 28.51 -44.32 -41.38
CA PRO A 229 28.22 -43.05 -42.07
C PRO A 229 26.70 -42.92 -42.34
N GLY A 230 26.10 -41.89 -41.91
CA GLY A 230 24.69 -41.58 -42.18
C GLY A 230 23.68 -42.33 -41.29
N ASN A 231 23.99 -43.47 -40.72
CA ASN A 231 23.22 -44.19 -39.71
C ASN A 231 24.09 -44.43 -38.49
N THR A 232 23.84 -43.69 -37.48
CA THR A 232 24.63 -43.74 -36.27
C THR A 232 24.13 -44.92 -35.43
N PHE A 233 25.02 -45.88 -35.23
CA PHE A 233 24.76 -47.07 -34.39
C PHE A 233 25.64 -47.02 -33.13
N LEU A 234 25.08 -47.47 -32.01
CA LEU A 234 25.86 -47.82 -30.83
C LEU A 234 26.31 -49.27 -31.00
N THR A 235 27.60 -49.49 -30.78
CA THR A 235 28.21 -50.83 -30.76
C THR A 235 29.18 -50.97 -29.59
N GLY A 236 29.44 -52.18 -29.07
CA GLY A 236 30.29 -52.41 -27.93
C GLY A 236 29.90 -51.51 -26.71
N THR A 237 28.64 -51.31 -26.50
CA THR A 237 28.14 -50.29 -25.54
C THR A 237 27.61 -50.93 -24.28
N THR A 238 28.12 -50.47 -23.14
CA THR A 238 27.66 -50.88 -21.80
C THR A 238 27.26 -49.67 -20.97
N GLY A 239 26.48 -49.89 -19.89
CA GLY A 239 26.08 -48.85 -18.94
C GLY A 239 24.68 -49.02 -18.40
N ALA A 240 24.16 -47.98 -17.86
CA ALA A 240 22.77 -47.93 -17.37
C ALA A 240 22.03 -46.69 -17.89
N ILE A 241 20.74 -46.88 -18.18
CA ILE A 241 19.82 -45.78 -18.54
C ILE A 241 18.69 -45.75 -17.52
N GLY A 242 18.47 -44.60 -16.90
CA GLY A 242 17.29 -44.33 -16.11
C GLY A 242 16.29 -43.47 -16.91
N LEU A 243 15.08 -43.95 -17.00
CA LEU A 243 14.00 -43.27 -17.74
C LEU A 243 12.78 -43.12 -16.86
N ASN A 244 12.21 -41.92 -16.84
CA ASN A 244 10.91 -41.67 -16.27
C ASN A 244 10.16 -40.60 -17.09
N THR A 245 8.86 -40.77 -17.24
CA THR A 245 7.99 -39.76 -17.84
C THR A 245 6.62 -39.85 -17.22
N THR A 246 6.01 -38.71 -16.94
CA THR A 246 4.58 -38.62 -16.60
C THR A 246 3.76 -38.63 -17.89
N ALA A 247 2.42 -38.62 -17.77
CA ALA A 247 1.52 -38.60 -18.92
C ALA A 247 1.66 -37.36 -19.82
N ALA A 248 2.19 -36.25 -19.33
CA ALA A 248 2.42 -35.05 -20.11
C ALA A 248 3.68 -35.13 -20.96
N ASP A 249 3.57 -34.73 -22.22
CA ASP A 249 4.68 -34.70 -23.18
C ASP A 249 5.25 -33.29 -23.28
N PHE A 250 6.46 -33.06 -22.80
CA PHE A 250 7.14 -31.77 -22.86
C PHE A 250 7.41 -31.26 -24.29
N ASN A 251 7.47 -32.14 -25.28
CA ASN A 251 7.62 -31.73 -26.69
C ASN A 251 6.35 -31.06 -27.24
N ASN A 252 5.19 -31.39 -26.67
CA ASN A 252 3.87 -30.87 -27.05
C ASN A 252 3.16 -30.18 -25.87
N TYR A 253 3.92 -29.68 -24.89
CA TYR A 253 3.37 -29.07 -23.69
C TYR A 253 2.56 -27.80 -24.03
N ARG A 254 1.29 -27.80 -23.65
CA ARG A 254 0.34 -26.71 -23.91
C ARG A 254 0.00 -25.97 -22.63
N PHE A 255 -0.52 -24.77 -22.74
CA PHE A 255 -0.98 -24.01 -21.59
C PHE A 255 -2.03 -24.76 -20.74
N SER A 256 -2.90 -25.57 -21.40
CA SER A 256 -3.86 -26.42 -20.70
C SER A 256 -3.21 -27.47 -19.80
N ASP A 257 -1.96 -27.87 -20.08
CA ASP A 257 -1.28 -28.91 -19.32
C ASP A 257 -0.82 -28.42 -17.93
N PHE A 258 -0.71 -27.12 -17.73
CA PHE A 258 -0.52 -26.53 -16.41
C PHE A 258 -1.68 -26.79 -15.43
N PHE A 259 -2.83 -27.23 -15.93
CA PHE A 259 -4.02 -27.56 -15.14
C PHE A 259 -4.27 -29.06 -15.01
N LYS A 260 -3.40 -29.92 -15.55
CA LYS A 260 -3.45 -31.37 -15.42
C LYS A 260 -2.53 -31.83 -14.29
N PHE A 261 -3.08 -32.04 -13.11
CA PHE A 261 -2.30 -32.32 -11.90
C PHE A 261 -2.03 -33.81 -11.74
N ASN A 262 -0.75 -34.19 -11.79
CA ASN A 262 -0.24 -35.54 -11.64
C ASN A 262 0.63 -35.71 -10.37
N GLY A 263 0.77 -34.68 -9.59
CA GLY A 263 1.53 -34.66 -8.36
C GLY A 263 1.03 -33.58 -7.40
N HIS A 264 1.41 -33.68 -6.15
CA HIS A 264 1.03 -32.70 -5.14
C HIS A 264 2.16 -32.48 -4.16
N GLY A 265 2.19 -31.29 -3.57
CA GLY A 265 3.21 -30.90 -2.62
C GLY A 265 2.83 -29.66 -1.82
N ILE A 266 3.66 -29.38 -0.87
CA ILE A 266 3.62 -28.15 -0.09
C ILE A 266 4.99 -27.52 -0.10
N GLY A 267 5.02 -26.21 -0.02
CA GLY A 267 6.24 -25.42 0.05
C GLY A 267 6.03 -24.10 0.76
N GLY A 268 7.08 -23.32 0.83
CA GLY A 268 7.01 -22.00 1.40
C GLY A 268 8.27 -21.19 1.19
N ASP A 269 8.14 -19.90 1.45
CA ASP A 269 9.23 -18.94 1.41
C ASP A 269 9.22 -18.11 2.69
N ILE A 270 10.40 -17.69 3.13
CA ILE A 270 10.56 -16.77 4.25
C ILE A 270 11.56 -15.70 3.87
N GLY A 271 11.32 -14.47 4.31
CA GLY A 271 12.24 -13.39 4.01
C GLY A 271 12.21 -12.27 5.01
N PHE A 272 13.32 -11.56 5.08
CA PHE A 272 13.54 -10.43 5.97
C PHE A 272 14.18 -9.30 5.19
N VAL A 273 13.87 -8.06 5.59
CA VAL A 273 14.43 -6.85 5.03
C VAL A 273 14.76 -5.90 6.18
N TYR A 274 15.98 -5.39 6.15
CA TYR A 274 16.44 -4.26 6.95
C TYR A 274 16.61 -3.05 6.03
N GLU A 275 16.16 -1.89 6.46
CA GLU A 275 16.37 -0.63 5.77
C GLU A 275 16.92 0.41 6.75
N TRP A 276 18.01 1.07 6.36
CA TRP A 276 18.44 2.28 7.01
C TRP A 276 17.79 3.48 6.31
N ARG A 277 16.94 4.18 7.07
CA ARG A 277 16.19 5.35 6.63
C ARG A 277 16.73 6.56 7.42
N PRO A 278 17.61 7.39 6.83
CA PRO A 278 18.08 8.60 7.54
C PRO A 278 16.88 9.48 7.85
N ALA A 279 16.95 10.16 9.01
CA ALA A 279 15.90 11.03 9.50
C ALA A 279 15.58 12.10 8.45
N THR A 280 14.46 11.95 7.78
CA THR A 280 13.85 12.95 6.91
C THR A 280 12.52 13.28 7.54
N ASP A 281 12.23 14.55 7.72
CA ASP A 281 10.97 14.95 8.32
C ASP A 281 9.81 14.71 7.33
N TYR A 282 9.17 13.55 7.49
CA TYR A 282 7.95 13.20 6.81
C TYR A 282 6.69 13.47 7.64
N SER A 283 6.83 14.14 8.79
CA SER A 283 5.72 14.41 9.72
C SER A 283 4.60 15.21 9.07
N MET A 284 4.95 16.03 8.07
CA MET A 284 4.01 16.83 7.29
C MET A 284 3.09 16.02 6.35
N TYR A 285 3.32 14.72 6.16
CA TYR A 285 2.52 13.92 5.25
C TYR A 285 1.60 12.96 5.98
N VAL A 286 0.40 12.72 5.41
CA VAL A 286 -0.58 11.74 5.92
C VAL A 286 0.02 10.34 5.95
N THR A 287 0.87 10.03 4.97
CA THR A 287 1.65 8.79 4.93
C THR A 287 2.99 9.04 4.26
N ASP A 288 4.00 8.35 4.72
CA ASP A 288 5.35 8.34 4.15
C ASP A 288 5.51 7.30 3.02
N ARG A 289 4.55 6.39 2.86
CA ARG A 289 4.57 5.26 1.90
C ARG A 289 4.46 5.68 0.43
N TRP A 290 4.22 6.95 0.12
CA TRP A 290 4.22 7.47 -1.25
C TRP A 290 5.62 7.51 -1.88
N ALA A 291 6.67 7.53 -1.08
CA ALA A 291 8.06 7.59 -1.51
C ALA A 291 8.86 6.42 -0.91
N ASP A 292 9.92 6.08 -1.59
CA ASP A 292 10.91 5.16 -1.08
C ASP A 292 11.88 5.91 -0.17
N GLN A 293 12.09 5.41 1.04
CA GLN A 293 12.77 6.14 2.10
C GLN A 293 14.14 5.60 2.45
N HIS A 294 14.45 4.36 2.04
CA HIS A 294 15.72 3.78 2.43
C HIS A 294 16.90 4.46 1.73
N LYS A 295 17.97 4.66 2.47
CA LYS A 295 19.28 5.00 1.93
C LYS A 295 20.10 3.75 1.66
N LEU A 296 19.97 2.76 2.54
CA LEU A 296 20.51 1.43 2.42
C LEU A 296 19.41 0.43 2.75
N ARG A 297 19.25 -0.59 1.91
CA ARG A 297 18.40 -1.75 2.14
C ARG A 297 19.23 -3.01 2.07
N VAL A 298 19.04 -3.91 3.01
CA VAL A 298 19.62 -5.24 3.01
C VAL A 298 18.50 -6.24 3.15
N ALA A 299 18.39 -7.19 2.23
CA ALA A 299 17.36 -8.21 2.28
C ALA A 299 17.94 -9.60 2.14
N VAL A 300 17.29 -10.55 2.80
CA VAL A 300 17.61 -11.97 2.72
C VAL A 300 16.32 -12.76 2.66
N SER A 301 16.27 -13.79 1.81
CA SER A 301 15.14 -14.70 1.75
C SER A 301 15.58 -16.13 1.43
N LEU A 302 14.83 -17.09 1.94
CA LEU A 302 14.90 -18.50 1.59
C LEU A 302 13.65 -18.82 0.78
N MET A 303 13.84 -19.15 -0.50
CA MET A 303 12.78 -19.29 -1.48
C MET A 303 12.65 -20.72 -1.98
N ASP A 304 11.44 -21.10 -2.37
CA ASP A 304 11.10 -22.38 -2.99
C ASP A 304 11.52 -23.59 -2.11
N VAL A 305 11.32 -23.49 -0.78
CA VAL A 305 11.45 -24.64 0.11
C VAL A 305 10.25 -25.54 -0.07
N GLY A 306 10.48 -26.78 -0.53
CA GLY A 306 9.37 -27.70 -0.74
C GLY A 306 9.72 -28.87 -1.64
N ARG A 307 8.72 -29.71 -1.87
CA ARG A 307 8.84 -30.88 -2.73
C ARG A 307 7.48 -31.27 -3.31
N ILE A 308 7.54 -31.92 -4.48
CA ILE A 308 6.38 -32.48 -5.18
C ILE A 308 6.46 -34.00 -5.12
N LYS A 309 5.38 -34.65 -4.71
CA LYS A 309 5.24 -36.10 -4.81
C LYS A 309 4.53 -36.45 -6.12
N PHE A 310 5.20 -37.23 -6.96
CA PHE A 310 4.62 -37.82 -8.16
C PHE A 310 4.39 -39.32 -7.95
N ASP A 311 3.33 -39.84 -8.52
CA ASP A 311 3.13 -41.28 -8.60
C ASP A 311 3.70 -41.80 -9.92
N ARG A 312 4.30 -42.98 -9.87
CA ARG A 312 5.02 -43.62 -10.98
C ARG A 312 4.35 -44.94 -11.32
N SER A 313 4.19 -45.25 -12.59
CA SER A 313 3.77 -46.55 -13.06
C SER A 313 4.87 -47.25 -13.84
N SER A 314 4.82 -48.58 -13.90
CA SER A 314 5.80 -49.40 -14.65
C SER A 314 5.80 -49.09 -16.15
N ASN A 315 4.68 -48.58 -16.68
CA ASN A 315 4.58 -48.17 -18.08
C ASN A 315 5.21 -46.78 -18.38
N GLN A 316 5.61 -46.03 -17.33
CA GLN A 316 6.15 -44.69 -17.45
C GLN A 316 7.59 -44.59 -17.03
N ALA A 317 8.10 -45.57 -16.27
CA ALA A 317 9.45 -45.54 -15.72
C ALA A 317 10.14 -46.90 -15.76
N SER A 318 11.41 -46.91 -16.11
CA SER A 318 12.28 -48.06 -16.06
C SER A 318 13.75 -47.70 -15.90
N ASN A 319 14.50 -48.56 -15.24
CA ASN A 319 15.94 -48.54 -15.28
C ASN A 319 16.39 -49.66 -16.22
N TYR A 320 17.31 -49.35 -17.12
CA TYR A 320 17.83 -50.30 -18.10
C TYR A 320 19.30 -50.54 -17.86
N THR A 321 19.70 -51.81 -17.91
CA THR A 321 21.09 -52.19 -18.12
C THR A 321 21.33 -52.29 -19.61
N VAL A 322 22.35 -51.65 -20.11
CA VAL A 322 22.74 -51.63 -21.53
C VAL A 322 23.87 -52.60 -21.75
N ASN A 323 23.70 -53.51 -22.71
CA ASN A 323 24.73 -54.44 -23.13
C ASN A 323 24.65 -54.71 -24.63
N ILE A 324 25.30 -53.88 -25.43
CA ILE A 324 25.45 -54.03 -26.86
C ILE A 324 26.81 -54.64 -27.12
N PRO A 325 26.92 -55.90 -27.54
CA PRO A 325 28.21 -56.53 -27.76
C PRO A 325 29.00 -55.88 -28.90
N PRO A 326 30.31 -56.05 -28.95
CA PRO A 326 31.08 -55.70 -30.16
C PRO A 326 30.49 -56.38 -31.40
N GLY A 327 30.21 -55.58 -32.45
CA GLY A 327 29.52 -56.03 -33.63
C GLY A 327 27.97 -56.02 -33.57
N GLY A 328 27.38 -55.85 -32.36
CA GLY A 328 25.98 -55.53 -32.24
C GLY A 328 25.74 -54.04 -32.63
N ASN A 329 24.67 -53.77 -33.28
CA ASN A 329 24.34 -52.41 -33.79
C ASN A 329 22.95 -51.98 -33.32
N PHE A 330 22.90 -50.90 -32.55
CA PHE A 330 21.64 -50.29 -32.14
C PHE A 330 21.53 -48.89 -32.77
N PRO A 331 20.55 -48.63 -33.65
CA PRO A 331 20.43 -47.38 -34.37
C PRO A 331 19.96 -46.24 -33.47
N ILE A 332 20.81 -45.22 -33.26
CA ILE A 332 20.46 -44.00 -32.47
C ILE A 332 19.38 -43.17 -33.18
N SER A 333 19.28 -43.24 -34.50
CA SER A 333 18.30 -42.50 -35.30
C SER A 333 16.85 -42.78 -34.87
N GLN A 334 16.58 -43.95 -34.21
CA GLN A 334 15.26 -44.24 -33.67
C GLN A 334 14.78 -43.21 -32.62
N PHE A 335 15.69 -42.52 -31.96
CA PHE A 335 15.34 -41.47 -31.00
C PHE A 335 15.11 -40.11 -31.64
N SER A 336 15.54 -39.90 -32.87
CA SER A 336 15.39 -38.64 -33.57
C SER A 336 13.95 -38.23 -33.73
N GLY A 337 13.56 -37.02 -33.33
CA GLY A 337 12.18 -36.50 -33.42
C GLY A 337 11.20 -37.16 -32.44
N LYS A 338 11.62 -38.10 -31.60
CA LYS A 338 10.80 -38.75 -30.60
C LYS A 338 10.80 -38.06 -29.26
N SER A 339 9.72 -38.23 -28.51
CA SER A 339 9.64 -37.77 -27.12
C SER A 339 10.24 -38.80 -26.16
N VAL A 340 10.57 -38.36 -24.95
CA VAL A 340 11.07 -39.27 -23.89
C VAL A 340 10.09 -40.41 -23.60
N LYS A 341 8.80 -40.19 -23.80
CA LYS A 341 7.75 -41.20 -23.69
C LYS A 341 7.93 -42.34 -24.72
N ASP A 342 8.34 -42.02 -25.95
CA ASP A 342 8.55 -43.00 -27.01
C ASP A 342 9.84 -43.79 -26.78
N TYR A 343 10.83 -43.21 -26.07
CA TYR A 343 12.10 -43.86 -25.76
C TYR A 343 11.93 -45.20 -25.01
N LYS A 344 10.95 -45.25 -24.08
CA LYS A 344 10.67 -46.47 -23.35
C LYS A 344 10.28 -47.63 -24.29
N ALA A 345 9.39 -47.40 -25.25
CA ALA A 345 8.94 -48.40 -26.22
C ALA A 345 10.11 -48.84 -27.12
N ILE A 346 10.99 -47.93 -27.51
CA ILE A 346 12.17 -48.25 -28.34
C ILE A 346 13.15 -49.14 -27.55
N LEU A 347 13.39 -48.81 -26.27
CA LEU A 347 14.31 -49.55 -25.41
C LEU A 347 13.73 -50.93 -25.05
N ASP A 348 12.44 -51.04 -24.74
CA ASP A 348 11.74 -52.30 -24.42
C ASP A 348 11.71 -53.28 -25.61
N ALA A 349 11.68 -52.75 -26.83
CA ALA A 349 11.67 -53.58 -28.05
C ALA A 349 13.02 -54.12 -28.45
N SER A 350 14.12 -53.67 -27.86
CA SER A 350 15.48 -54.07 -28.23
C SER A 350 16.05 -55.09 -27.26
N PRO A 351 16.71 -56.16 -27.75
CA PRO A 351 17.32 -57.17 -26.90
C PRO A 351 18.58 -56.69 -26.15
N TYR A 352 19.08 -55.51 -26.48
CA TYR A 352 20.30 -54.94 -25.86
C TYR A 352 20.04 -54.20 -24.54
N PHE A 353 18.75 -53.99 -24.20
CA PHE A 353 18.35 -53.27 -23.01
C PHE A 353 17.52 -54.15 -22.09
N THR A 354 18.04 -54.41 -20.90
CA THR A 354 17.29 -55.14 -19.88
C THR A 354 16.61 -54.15 -18.93
N GLY A 355 15.31 -54.03 -19.07
CA GLY A 355 14.52 -53.08 -18.31
C GLY A 355 14.05 -53.60 -16.96
N THR A 356 14.20 -52.81 -15.88
CA THR A 356 13.58 -53.04 -14.59
C THR A 356 12.55 -51.91 -14.35
N PRO A 357 11.23 -52.26 -14.46
CA PRO A 357 10.16 -51.29 -14.27
C PRO A 357 10.20 -50.65 -12.86
N GLN A 358 9.89 -49.38 -12.80
CA GLN A 358 9.79 -48.58 -11.57
C GLN A 358 8.35 -48.16 -11.36
N ASN A 359 7.74 -48.54 -10.23
CA ASN A 359 6.32 -48.27 -9.95
C ASN A 359 6.02 -47.62 -8.58
N SER A 360 7.08 -47.20 -7.87
CA SER A 360 6.91 -46.48 -6.61
C SER A 360 6.77 -44.96 -6.78
N SER A 361 6.01 -44.32 -5.91
CA SER A 361 5.98 -42.86 -5.87
C SER A 361 7.35 -42.28 -5.53
N TYR A 362 7.64 -41.10 -6.03
CA TYR A 362 8.90 -40.39 -5.78
C TYR A 362 8.67 -38.91 -5.51
N ARG A 363 9.69 -38.24 -5.04
CA ARG A 363 9.65 -36.83 -4.70
C ARG A 363 10.69 -36.06 -5.50
N VAL A 364 10.26 -34.93 -6.04
CA VAL A 364 11.12 -33.93 -6.69
C VAL A 364 11.22 -32.74 -5.76
N ASN A 365 12.42 -32.37 -5.33
CA ASN A 365 12.62 -31.18 -4.54
C ASN A 365 12.55 -29.94 -5.43
N LEU A 366 11.93 -28.87 -4.92
CA LEU A 366 11.95 -27.57 -5.59
C LEU A 366 13.37 -26.99 -5.61
N PRO A 367 13.67 -26.10 -6.57
CA PRO A 367 14.99 -25.47 -6.69
C PRO A 367 15.19 -24.41 -5.59
N THR A 368 15.34 -24.85 -4.34
CA THR A 368 15.47 -24.00 -3.16
C THR A 368 16.68 -23.10 -3.25
N THR A 369 16.50 -21.81 -3.01
CA THR A 369 17.56 -20.80 -3.05
C THR A 369 17.55 -19.89 -1.83
N ILE A 370 18.74 -19.48 -1.40
CA ILE A 370 18.91 -18.29 -0.57
C ILE A 370 19.11 -17.11 -1.52
N GLN A 371 18.36 -16.06 -1.32
CA GLN A 371 18.51 -14.80 -2.05
C GLN A 371 18.89 -13.70 -1.06
N ALA A 372 19.86 -12.87 -1.46
CA ALA A 372 20.30 -11.73 -0.68
C ALA A 372 20.50 -10.54 -1.61
N ASP A 373 20.10 -9.36 -1.18
CA ASP A 373 20.36 -8.13 -1.91
C ASP A 373 20.75 -6.98 -0.98
N ILE A 374 21.60 -6.09 -1.50
CA ILE A 374 22.01 -4.84 -0.86
C ILE A 374 21.74 -3.73 -1.86
N ASP A 375 20.79 -2.88 -1.55
CA ASP A 375 20.40 -1.76 -2.37
C ASP A 375 20.81 -0.43 -1.72
N TYR A 376 21.53 0.38 -2.46
CA TYR A 376 21.98 1.70 -2.04
C TYR A 376 21.41 2.79 -2.94
N ARG A 377 20.61 3.67 -2.35
CA ARG A 377 20.05 4.82 -3.04
C ARG A 377 21.03 5.98 -3.04
N VAL A 378 21.45 6.40 -4.23
CA VAL A 378 22.42 7.48 -4.41
C VAL A 378 21.75 8.83 -4.23
N ALA A 379 20.88 9.23 -5.15
CA ALA A 379 20.10 10.46 -5.11
C ALA A 379 19.05 10.48 -6.25
N GLY A 380 17.98 11.25 -6.10
CA GLY A 380 17.09 11.61 -7.21
C GLY A 380 16.45 10.45 -7.98
N GLY A 381 16.15 9.34 -7.33
CA GLY A 381 15.64 8.13 -7.99
C GLY A 381 16.72 7.15 -8.45
N PHE A 382 18.01 7.54 -8.43
CA PHE A 382 19.11 6.63 -8.72
C PHE A 382 19.46 5.72 -7.54
N ALA A 383 19.56 4.44 -7.82
CA ALA A 383 19.99 3.42 -6.87
C ALA A 383 20.90 2.39 -7.55
N VAL A 384 21.66 1.66 -6.76
CA VAL A 384 22.49 0.53 -7.20
C VAL A 384 22.18 -0.64 -6.29
N ASP A 385 21.75 -1.73 -6.87
CA ASP A 385 21.48 -2.98 -6.18
C ASP A 385 22.57 -4.01 -6.48
N LEU A 386 23.08 -4.66 -5.45
CA LEU A 386 23.95 -5.83 -5.52
C LEU A 386 23.16 -7.02 -4.97
N ALA A 387 22.79 -7.94 -5.81
CA ALA A 387 21.98 -9.10 -5.43
C ALA A 387 22.66 -10.41 -5.74
N GLY A 388 22.42 -11.42 -4.88
CA GLY A 388 22.91 -12.81 -5.03
C GLY A 388 21.76 -13.81 -4.87
N GLN A 389 21.85 -14.90 -5.64
CA GLN A 389 20.98 -16.06 -5.52
C GLN A 389 21.84 -17.32 -5.40
N PHE A 390 21.72 -18.03 -4.30
CA PHE A 390 22.54 -19.21 -3.98
C PHE A 390 21.64 -20.45 -3.93
N THR A 391 21.98 -21.45 -4.74
CA THR A 391 21.29 -22.73 -4.68
C THR A 391 21.67 -23.49 -3.42
N THR A 392 20.68 -24.03 -2.71
CA THR A 392 20.89 -24.93 -1.57
C THR A 392 20.60 -26.38 -1.93
N THR A 393 19.99 -26.59 -3.11
CA THR A 393 19.61 -27.91 -3.58
C THR A 393 20.80 -28.65 -4.13
N LYS A 394 21.13 -29.77 -3.53
CA LYS A 394 22.22 -30.65 -4.03
C LYS A 394 21.84 -31.27 -5.37
N THR A 395 22.79 -31.38 -6.28
CA THR A 395 22.60 -32.04 -7.56
C THR A 395 22.27 -33.52 -7.36
N GLY A 396 21.20 -34.01 -8.01
CA GLY A 396 20.73 -35.38 -7.93
C GLY A 396 19.65 -35.65 -9.00
N SER A 397 19.26 -36.92 -9.15
CA SER A 397 18.31 -37.32 -10.20
C SER A 397 16.94 -36.67 -10.09
N PHE A 398 16.48 -36.33 -8.90
CA PHE A 398 15.16 -35.76 -8.65
C PHE A 398 15.21 -34.34 -8.06
N ASN A 399 16.36 -33.69 -8.12
CA ASN A 399 16.50 -32.34 -7.62
C ASN A 399 16.55 -31.34 -8.78
N LEU A 400 15.67 -30.37 -8.74
CA LEU A 400 15.77 -29.17 -9.54
C LEU A 400 16.71 -28.19 -8.86
N TYR A 401 17.55 -27.50 -9.61
CA TYR A 401 18.46 -26.53 -9.04
C TYR A 401 18.73 -25.38 -10.01
N TYR A 402 18.85 -24.20 -9.44
CA TYR A 402 19.46 -23.06 -10.10
C TYR A 402 21.00 -23.18 -10.00
N TYR A 403 21.69 -22.51 -10.89
CA TYR A 403 23.08 -22.17 -10.70
C TYR A 403 23.16 -20.92 -9.81
N ASN A 404 24.24 -20.75 -9.06
CA ASN A 404 24.41 -19.58 -8.22
C ASN A 404 24.44 -18.29 -9.07
N SER A 405 23.90 -17.15 -8.56
CA SER A 405 23.69 -15.94 -9.33
C SER A 405 23.84 -14.62 -8.56
N TYR A 406 24.55 -13.64 -9.18
CA TYR A 406 24.66 -12.28 -8.66
C TYR A 406 24.40 -11.26 -9.77
N SER A 407 23.96 -10.09 -9.40
CA SER A 407 23.87 -8.98 -10.32
C SER A 407 24.21 -7.67 -9.62
N LEU A 408 24.85 -6.80 -10.38
CA LEU A 408 24.97 -5.40 -10.03
C LEU A 408 24.01 -4.64 -10.97
N THR A 409 23.00 -4.00 -10.37
CA THR A 409 21.94 -3.32 -11.13
C THR A 409 21.88 -1.83 -10.79
N PRO A 410 22.61 -0.96 -11.50
CA PRO A 410 22.30 0.45 -11.48
C PRO A 410 20.90 0.65 -12.07
N ARG A 411 20.08 1.47 -11.41
CA ARG A 411 18.74 1.80 -11.85
C ARG A 411 18.36 3.25 -11.57
N TRP A 412 17.45 3.74 -12.37
CA TRP A 412 16.72 4.96 -12.09
C TRP A 412 15.22 4.66 -12.09
N GLU A 413 14.53 5.05 -11.04
CA GLU A 413 13.11 4.77 -10.90
C GLU A 413 12.33 5.92 -10.27
N ASN A 414 11.07 6.03 -10.70
CA ASN A 414 10.03 6.82 -10.03
C ASN A 414 8.70 6.02 -10.04
N HIS A 415 7.62 6.64 -9.58
CA HIS A 415 6.32 5.96 -9.49
C HIS A 415 5.73 5.50 -10.84
N LEU A 416 6.10 6.13 -11.96
CA LEU A 416 5.58 5.81 -13.30
C LEU A 416 6.58 5.05 -14.17
N PHE A 417 7.87 5.31 -14.03
CA PHE A 417 8.90 4.82 -14.92
C PHE A 417 10.11 4.29 -14.17
N SER A 418 10.70 3.21 -14.69
CA SER A 418 12.03 2.79 -14.28
C SER A 418 12.83 2.30 -15.48
N ILE A 419 14.15 2.43 -15.38
CA ILE A 419 15.15 1.83 -16.26
C ILE A 419 16.21 1.18 -15.38
N GLU A 420 16.50 -0.08 -15.66
CA GLU A 420 17.46 -0.90 -14.94
C GLU A 420 18.49 -1.48 -15.93
N LEU A 421 19.75 -1.52 -15.51
CA LEU A 421 20.86 -2.08 -16.29
C LEU A 421 21.49 -3.26 -15.50
N PRO A 422 20.89 -4.45 -15.52
CA PRO A 422 21.44 -5.60 -14.83
C PRO A 422 22.74 -6.08 -15.49
N LEU A 423 23.81 -6.03 -14.73
CA LEU A 423 25.10 -6.64 -15.04
C LEU A 423 25.18 -7.96 -14.25
N ASN A 424 25.03 -9.06 -14.93
CA ASN A 424 24.86 -10.37 -14.33
C ASN A 424 26.07 -11.28 -14.59
N TYR A 425 26.39 -12.11 -13.65
CA TYR A 425 27.26 -13.25 -13.83
C TYR A 425 26.55 -14.52 -13.35
N ASN A 426 26.67 -15.65 -14.05
CA ASN A 426 26.08 -16.94 -13.76
C ASN A 426 27.14 -18.05 -13.91
N GLU A 427 27.24 -18.96 -12.94
CA GLU A 427 28.18 -20.08 -13.01
C GLU A 427 28.06 -20.91 -14.30
N LEU A 428 26.85 -20.98 -14.87
CA LEU A 428 26.58 -21.67 -16.12
C LEU A 428 26.97 -20.83 -17.36
N THR A 429 26.53 -19.56 -17.38
CA THR A 429 26.53 -18.73 -18.60
C THR A 429 27.56 -17.61 -18.58
N HIS A 430 28.27 -17.44 -17.44
CA HIS A 430 29.23 -16.38 -17.16
C HIS A 430 28.63 -14.97 -17.22
N PHE A 431 29.41 -13.96 -17.64
CA PHE A 431 29.00 -12.58 -17.63
C PHE A 431 27.95 -12.29 -18.71
N ASN A 432 26.91 -11.57 -18.31
CA ASN A 432 25.87 -11.05 -19.20
C ASN A 432 25.46 -9.65 -18.76
N ALA A 433 25.06 -8.83 -19.72
CA ALA A 433 24.51 -7.50 -19.50
C ALA A 433 23.15 -7.39 -20.19
N GLY A 434 22.23 -6.74 -19.53
CA GLY A 434 20.87 -6.55 -20.02
C GLY A 434 20.29 -5.19 -19.74
N ILE A 435 19.02 -5.04 -20.06
CA ILE A 435 18.25 -3.85 -19.81
C ILE A 435 16.82 -4.24 -19.47
N ALA A 436 16.20 -3.51 -18.53
CA ALA A 436 14.80 -3.64 -18.21
C ALA A 436 14.13 -2.27 -18.07
N PHE A 437 12.84 -2.24 -18.32
CA PHE A 437 12.01 -1.04 -18.28
C PHE A 437 10.70 -1.33 -17.59
N ARG A 438 10.19 -0.36 -16.83
CA ARG A 438 8.81 -0.32 -16.37
C ARG A 438 8.16 1.01 -16.75
N VAL A 439 6.97 0.95 -17.32
CA VAL A 439 6.17 2.13 -17.67
C VAL A 439 4.76 1.93 -17.13
N GLY A 440 4.44 2.62 -16.06
CA GLY A 440 3.17 2.40 -15.35
C GLY A 440 2.99 0.94 -14.93
N PRO A 441 1.92 0.26 -15.43
CA PRO A 441 1.64 -1.14 -15.12
C PRO A 441 2.50 -2.14 -15.92
N PHE A 442 3.14 -1.72 -17.01
CA PHE A 442 3.86 -2.61 -17.91
C PHE A 442 5.32 -2.67 -17.56
N PHE A 443 5.91 -3.86 -17.62
CA PHE A 443 7.35 -4.05 -17.53
C PHE A 443 7.84 -5.07 -18.54
N ILE A 444 9.05 -4.87 -19.04
CA ILE A 444 9.76 -5.75 -19.96
C ILE A 444 11.26 -5.64 -19.72
N GLY A 445 11.97 -6.75 -19.83
CA GLY A 445 13.42 -6.72 -19.70
C GLY A 445 14.08 -8.06 -20.03
N SER A 446 15.39 -8.01 -20.11
CA SER A 446 16.28 -9.15 -20.29
C SER A 446 17.58 -8.89 -19.56
N GLY A 447 18.15 -9.91 -18.94
CA GLY A 447 19.46 -9.84 -18.29
C GLY A 447 20.64 -10.08 -19.22
N SER A 448 20.41 -10.39 -20.51
CA SER A 448 21.46 -10.80 -21.46
C SER A 448 21.39 -10.11 -22.82
N VAL A 449 20.36 -9.35 -23.11
CA VAL A 449 20.13 -8.78 -24.45
C VAL A 449 21.27 -7.89 -24.93
N LEU A 450 21.90 -7.10 -24.06
CA LEU A 450 23.04 -6.25 -24.44
C LEU A 450 24.28 -7.10 -24.77
N SER A 451 24.54 -8.15 -24.01
CA SER A 451 25.60 -9.10 -24.33
C SER A 451 25.36 -9.78 -25.67
N ALA A 452 24.14 -10.26 -25.94
CA ALA A 452 23.78 -10.91 -27.20
C ALA A 452 23.83 -9.98 -28.41
N LEU A 453 23.69 -8.66 -28.23
CA LEU A 453 23.84 -7.64 -29.28
C LEU A 453 25.31 -7.35 -29.61
N VAL A 454 26.18 -7.35 -28.60
CA VAL A 454 27.59 -6.94 -28.74
C VAL A 454 28.50 -8.14 -29.02
N HIS A 455 28.22 -9.29 -28.37
CA HIS A 455 29.01 -10.51 -28.42
C HIS A 455 28.13 -11.74 -28.25
N ASP A 456 28.74 -12.95 -28.27
CA ASP A 456 28.02 -14.18 -28.04
C ASP A 456 27.64 -14.29 -26.54
N SER A 457 26.36 -14.43 -26.24
CA SER A 457 25.85 -14.74 -24.90
C SER A 457 25.58 -16.24 -24.78
N ARG A 458 25.94 -16.85 -23.65
CA ARG A 458 25.57 -18.23 -23.33
C ARG A 458 24.17 -18.32 -22.73
N GLN A 459 23.43 -17.22 -22.70
CA GLN A 459 22.13 -17.06 -22.12
C GLN A 459 21.22 -16.30 -23.06
N ALA A 460 19.95 -16.71 -23.09
CA ALA A 460 18.86 -15.90 -23.61
C ALA A 460 17.75 -15.89 -22.58
N ASP A 461 17.28 -14.70 -22.23
CA ASP A 461 16.20 -14.49 -21.29
C ASP A 461 15.33 -13.30 -21.66
N LEU A 462 14.07 -13.41 -21.33
CA LEU A 462 13.10 -12.34 -21.54
C LEU A 462 12.06 -12.42 -20.43
N HIS A 463 11.73 -11.28 -19.86
CA HIS A 463 10.57 -11.17 -18.99
C HIS A 463 9.67 -10.01 -19.41
N VAL A 464 8.38 -10.21 -19.26
CA VAL A 464 7.36 -9.21 -19.57
C VAL A 464 6.17 -9.43 -18.64
N GLY A 465 5.51 -8.36 -18.25
CA GLY A 465 4.31 -8.50 -17.43
C GLY A 465 3.52 -7.22 -17.25
N VAL A 466 2.37 -7.39 -16.63
CA VAL A 466 1.40 -6.32 -16.39
C VAL A 466 0.82 -6.46 -14.99
N HIS A 467 0.98 -5.44 -14.17
CA HIS A 467 0.33 -5.34 -12.87
C HIS A 467 -0.28 -3.96 -12.65
N PHE A 468 -1.38 -3.91 -11.93
CA PHE A 468 -2.10 -2.67 -11.65
C PHE A 468 -2.20 -2.48 -10.15
N GLY A 469 -1.74 -1.35 -9.65
CA GLY A 469 -1.80 -1.04 -8.24
C GLY A 469 -2.29 0.37 -7.96
N MET A 470 -2.87 0.57 -6.80
CA MET A 470 -3.23 1.89 -6.29
C MET A 470 -2.08 2.43 -5.42
N PRO A 471 -1.23 3.33 -5.95
CA PRO A 471 -0.13 3.85 -5.16
C PRO A 471 -0.62 4.76 -4.03
N TYR A 472 0.15 4.86 -2.96
CA TYR A 472 -0.02 5.92 -1.98
C TYR A 472 0.34 7.25 -2.62
N LYS A 473 -0.49 8.29 -2.40
CA LYS A 473 -0.25 9.63 -2.93
C LYS A 473 0.48 10.49 -1.90
N LYS A 474 1.32 11.38 -2.37
CA LYS A 474 1.87 12.47 -1.57
C LYS A 474 0.73 13.39 -1.15
N LYS A 475 0.35 13.37 0.10
CA LYS A 475 -0.70 14.21 0.66
C LYS A 475 -0.18 14.84 1.95
N ILE A 476 -0.08 16.16 1.94
CA ILE A 476 0.27 16.94 3.12
C ILE A 476 -0.89 16.82 4.11
N LYS A 477 -0.60 16.72 5.38
CA LYS A 477 -1.59 16.80 6.44
C LYS A 477 -2.28 18.15 6.40
N PRO A 478 -3.57 18.23 6.68
CA PRO A 478 -4.21 19.52 6.82
C PRO A 478 -3.62 20.28 8.02
N ASP A 479 -3.57 21.57 7.86
CA ASP A 479 -3.25 22.59 8.84
C ASP A 479 -4.29 23.69 8.57
N THR A 480 -5.41 23.57 9.28
CA THR A 480 -6.64 24.29 8.92
C THR A 480 -6.53 25.78 9.25
N ASP A 481 -5.89 26.13 10.35
CA ASP A 481 -5.70 27.51 10.81
C ASP A 481 -4.35 28.12 10.42
N LYS A 482 -3.42 27.27 9.89
CA LYS A 482 -2.10 27.66 9.36
C LYS A 482 -1.13 28.20 10.41
N ASP A 483 -1.19 27.68 11.60
CA ASP A 483 -0.25 28.04 12.68
C ASP A 483 1.08 27.25 12.64
N GLY A 484 1.20 26.30 11.69
CA GLY A 484 2.38 25.43 11.51
C GLY A 484 2.33 24.15 12.32
N ILE A 485 1.19 23.82 12.91
CA ILE A 485 0.91 22.55 13.59
C ILE A 485 -0.21 21.87 12.83
N TYR A 486 -0.03 20.61 12.45
CA TYR A 486 -1.04 19.90 11.69
C TYR A 486 -2.21 19.47 12.56
N ASP A 487 -3.43 19.45 12.01
CA ASP A 487 -4.70 19.15 12.70
C ASP A 487 -4.65 17.85 13.55
N ASP A 488 -3.82 16.88 13.19
CA ASP A 488 -3.67 15.62 13.95
C ASP A 488 -2.77 15.71 15.19
N ALA A 489 -2.01 16.80 15.30
CA ALA A 489 -1.12 17.12 16.42
C ALA A 489 -1.57 18.38 17.17
N ASP A 490 -2.61 19.03 16.65
CA ASP A 490 -3.19 20.27 17.13
C ASP A 490 -4.40 19.99 18.01
N LYS A 491 -4.45 20.60 19.17
CA LYS A 491 -5.62 20.53 20.06
C LYS A 491 -6.72 21.51 19.67
N CYS A 492 -6.36 22.57 18.94
CA CYS A 492 -7.29 23.63 18.51
C CYS A 492 -7.23 23.81 16.98
N PRO A 493 -7.55 22.80 16.14
CA PRO A 493 -7.24 22.78 14.71
C PRO A 493 -7.91 23.85 13.85
N THR A 494 -8.70 24.74 14.42
CA THR A 494 -9.43 25.79 13.71
C THR A 494 -9.10 27.20 14.24
N VAL A 495 -8.23 27.28 15.23
CA VAL A 495 -7.87 28.55 15.88
C VAL A 495 -6.35 28.58 16.05
N ALA A 496 -5.69 29.35 15.22
CA ALA A 496 -4.24 29.46 15.21
C ALA A 496 -3.64 29.77 16.58
N GLY A 497 -2.69 28.97 17.03
CA GLY A 497 -2.09 29.09 18.33
C GLY A 497 -0.58 28.90 18.36
N LEU A 498 -0.07 28.41 19.46
CA LEU A 498 1.38 28.29 19.70
C LEU A 498 1.78 26.84 19.98
N ARG A 499 2.94 26.45 19.49
CA ARG A 499 3.48 25.09 19.67
C ARG A 499 3.59 24.68 21.15
N ARG A 500 3.89 25.61 22.05
CA ARG A 500 3.97 25.37 23.51
C ARG A 500 2.59 25.03 24.12
N TYR A 501 1.50 25.47 23.48
CA TYR A 501 0.13 25.17 23.84
C TYR A 501 -0.51 24.13 22.95
N GLN A 502 0.33 23.37 22.18
CA GLN A 502 -0.09 22.29 21.30
C GLN A 502 -1.11 22.75 20.24
N GLY A 503 -0.88 23.94 19.63
CA GLY A 503 -1.72 24.51 18.61
C GLY A 503 -2.87 25.37 19.13
N CYS A 504 -3.03 25.47 20.43
CA CYS A 504 -4.03 26.39 20.97
C CYS A 504 -3.47 27.79 21.20
N PRO A 505 -4.30 28.81 21.15
CA PRO A 505 -3.95 30.13 21.65
C PRO A 505 -3.45 30.07 23.10
N ILE A 506 -2.81 31.13 23.52
CA ILE A 506 -2.51 31.29 24.96
C ILE A 506 -3.87 31.25 25.69
N PRO A 507 -4.01 30.42 26.74
CA PRO A 507 -5.23 30.40 27.52
C PRO A 507 -5.61 31.81 28.02
N ASP A 508 -6.88 32.04 28.08
CA ASP A 508 -7.53 33.16 28.76
C ASP A 508 -8.50 32.48 29.74
N THR A 509 -8.05 32.38 30.99
CA THR A 509 -8.69 31.52 31.99
C THR A 509 -10.01 32.10 32.50
N ASP A 510 -10.16 33.39 32.55
CA ASP A 510 -11.38 34.06 33.02
C ASP A 510 -12.21 34.67 31.88
N GLY A 511 -11.65 34.70 30.65
CA GLY A 511 -12.39 35.10 29.43
C GLY A 511 -12.56 36.60 29.28
N ASP A 512 -11.65 37.40 29.84
CA ASP A 512 -11.72 38.88 29.77
C ASP A 512 -11.09 39.44 28.48
N GLY A 513 -10.52 38.56 27.62
CA GLY A 513 -9.88 38.96 26.37
C GLY A 513 -8.37 39.27 26.53
N ILE A 514 -7.80 39.04 27.69
CA ILE A 514 -6.37 39.17 27.98
C ILE A 514 -5.85 37.74 28.27
N ASN A 515 -4.84 37.33 27.54
CA ASN A 515 -4.31 36.00 27.75
C ASN A 515 -3.56 35.88 29.08
N ASP A 516 -3.51 34.66 29.65
CA ASP A 516 -2.89 34.34 30.94
C ASP A 516 -1.42 34.78 31.08
N GLU A 517 -0.69 35.08 29.99
CA GLU A 517 0.68 35.55 30.05
C GLU A 517 0.77 37.06 30.30
N GLU A 518 -0.22 37.80 29.84
CA GLU A 518 -0.33 39.26 29.98
C GLU A 518 -1.24 39.67 31.14
N ASP A 519 -2.04 38.71 31.65
CA ASP A 519 -2.95 38.90 32.73
C ASP A 519 -2.29 38.72 34.11
N SER A 520 -2.48 39.71 34.97
CA SER A 520 -2.01 39.71 36.36
C SER A 520 -3.03 39.06 37.31
N CYS A 521 -4.31 38.99 36.91
CA CYS A 521 -5.43 38.45 37.70
C CYS A 521 -6.16 37.27 37.03
N LYS A 522 -5.48 36.37 36.42
CA LYS A 522 -5.81 35.23 35.53
C LYS A 522 -7.11 34.47 35.83
N SER A 523 -7.77 34.65 36.90
CA SER A 523 -9.00 33.93 37.29
C SER A 523 -10.14 34.87 37.63
N VAL A 524 -10.00 36.14 37.39
CA VAL A 524 -10.98 37.17 37.75
C VAL A 524 -11.05 38.18 36.63
N VAL A 525 -12.15 38.12 35.84
CA VAL A 525 -12.42 39.01 34.72
C VAL A 525 -12.09 40.45 35.04
N GLY A 526 -11.24 41.09 34.24
CA GLY A 526 -10.80 42.42 34.47
C GLY A 526 -10.70 43.27 33.20
N LEU A 527 -9.84 44.26 33.19
CA LEU A 527 -9.68 45.21 32.10
C LEU A 527 -8.23 45.33 31.65
N ALA A 528 -8.00 45.48 30.35
CA ALA A 528 -6.68 45.58 29.74
C ALA A 528 -5.83 46.71 30.36
N ARG A 529 -6.45 47.80 30.73
CA ARG A 529 -5.75 48.96 31.41
C ARG A 529 -5.28 48.65 32.79
N TYR A 530 -5.78 47.60 33.42
CA TYR A 530 -5.38 47.08 34.72
C TYR A 530 -4.68 45.71 34.60
N HIS A 531 -4.13 45.40 33.39
CA HIS A 531 -3.44 44.13 33.12
C HIS A 531 -4.26 42.90 33.52
N GLY A 532 -5.55 42.86 33.14
CA GLY A 532 -6.44 41.76 33.45
C GLY A 532 -7.01 41.74 34.86
N CYS A 533 -6.75 42.73 35.62
CA CYS A 533 -7.38 42.84 36.94
C CYS A 533 -8.66 43.71 36.90
N PRO A 534 -9.63 43.42 37.74
CA PRO A 534 -10.74 44.32 37.97
C PRO A 534 -10.30 45.72 38.36
N ILE A 535 -11.15 46.67 38.13
CA ILE A 535 -10.89 48.02 38.67
C ILE A 535 -10.80 47.88 40.20
N PRO A 536 -9.75 48.44 40.82
CA PRO A 536 -9.62 48.43 42.29
C PRO A 536 -10.88 48.97 42.97
N ASP A 537 -11.23 48.37 44.07
CA ASP A 537 -12.26 48.84 45.02
C ASP A 537 -11.53 49.01 46.34
N THR A 538 -11.19 50.28 46.64
CA THR A 538 -10.23 50.60 47.71
C THR A 538 -10.84 50.46 49.10
N ASP A 539 -12.13 50.67 49.26
CA ASP A 539 -12.85 50.57 50.56
C ASP A 539 -13.70 49.34 50.70
N GLY A 540 -13.87 48.55 49.59
CA GLY A 540 -14.51 47.24 49.59
C GLY A 540 -16.03 47.29 49.67
N ASP A 541 -16.63 48.34 49.17
CA ASP A 541 -18.11 48.52 49.19
C ASP A 541 -18.81 47.87 47.98
N GLY A 542 -18.04 47.36 47.05
CA GLY A 542 -18.52 46.71 45.82
C GLY A 542 -18.68 47.67 44.63
N ILE A 543 -18.16 48.90 44.73
CA ILE A 543 -18.06 49.86 43.66
C ILE A 543 -16.61 50.11 43.39
N ASN A 544 -16.23 50.01 42.15
CA ASN A 544 -14.84 50.21 41.77
C ASN A 544 -14.42 51.70 41.88
N ASP A 545 -13.14 51.94 42.12
CA ASP A 545 -12.56 53.30 42.31
C ASP A 545 -12.85 54.29 41.18
N GLU A 546 -13.24 53.86 39.97
CA GLU A 546 -13.54 54.75 38.87
C GLU A 546 -14.97 55.28 38.95
N GLU A 547 -15.89 54.50 39.48
CA GLU A 547 -17.30 54.80 39.64
C GLU A 547 -17.59 55.34 41.02
N ASP A 548 -16.66 55.10 41.94
CA ASP A 548 -16.80 55.52 43.30
C ASP A 548 -16.46 57.02 43.48
N SER A 549 -17.39 57.73 44.02
CA SER A 549 -17.25 59.15 44.39
C SER A 549 -16.69 59.36 45.79
N CYS A 550 -16.65 58.32 46.62
CA CYS A 550 -16.16 58.32 48.01
C CYS A 550 -15.13 57.19 48.28
N LYS A 551 -14.23 56.98 47.41
CA LYS A 551 -13.25 55.89 47.26
C LYS A 551 -12.57 55.33 48.51
N THR A 552 -12.72 55.93 49.65
CA THR A 552 -12.06 55.53 50.89
C THR A 552 -13.02 55.33 52.04
N VAL A 553 -14.33 55.44 51.75
CA VAL A 553 -15.40 55.33 52.76
C VAL A 553 -16.54 54.54 52.18
N ALA A 554 -16.62 53.26 52.55
CA ALA A 554 -17.61 52.31 52.01
C ALA A 554 -19.06 52.87 52.12
N GLY A 555 -19.73 52.86 50.97
CA GLY A 555 -21.08 53.42 50.91
C GLY A 555 -22.07 52.58 50.05
N LEU A 556 -22.99 53.20 49.41
CA LEU A 556 -24.05 52.54 48.66
C LEU A 556 -23.89 52.72 47.17
N ALA A 557 -24.07 51.66 46.41
CA ALA A 557 -24.00 51.68 44.96
C ALA A 557 -24.88 52.73 44.29
N LYS A 558 -26.05 52.93 44.82
CA LYS A 558 -26.99 53.95 44.33
C LYS A 558 -26.47 55.40 44.47
N PHE A 559 -25.41 55.60 45.22
CA PHE A 559 -24.79 56.91 45.47
C PHE A 559 -23.33 56.94 45.02
N ASN A 560 -22.99 56.03 44.06
CA ASN A 560 -21.63 55.95 43.55
C ASN A 560 -20.60 55.83 44.70
N GLY A 561 -20.82 54.88 45.61
CA GLY A 561 -19.91 54.58 46.69
C GLY A 561 -19.95 55.53 47.89
N CYS A 562 -20.88 56.42 47.94
CA CYS A 562 -20.99 57.28 49.12
C CYS A 562 -22.03 56.74 50.13
N PRO A 563 -21.77 56.87 51.45
CA PRO A 563 -22.72 56.48 52.48
C PRO A 563 -23.99 57.31 52.47
N ASP A 564 -25.07 56.72 52.95
CA ASP A 564 -26.36 57.31 53.15
C ASP A 564 -26.81 56.83 54.54
N THR A 565 -26.52 57.65 55.55
CA THR A 565 -26.56 57.21 56.97
C THR A 565 -28.01 57.01 57.46
N ASP A 566 -28.97 57.75 56.96
CA ASP A 566 -30.36 57.59 57.36
C ASP A 566 -31.20 56.84 56.35
N GLY A 567 -30.66 56.51 55.18
CA GLY A 567 -31.29 55.68 54.17
C GLY A 567 -32.36 56.35 53.32
N ASP A 568 -32.40 57.69 53.26
CA ASP A 568 -33.41 58.44 52.54
C ASP A 568 -33.17 58.53 51.01
N GLY A 569 -32.03 58.08 50.58
CA GLY A 569 -31.69 58.05 49.16
C GLY A 569 -30.88 59.25 48.69
N ILE A 570 -30.34 60.05 49.58
CA ILE A 570 -29.41 61.13 49.34
C ILE A 570 -28.12 60.83 50.07
N PRO A 571 -26.99 60.80 49.41
CA PRO A 571 -25.74 60.50 50.08
C PRO A 571 -25.35 61.62 51.07
N ASP A 572 -24.75 61.26 52.20
CA ASP A 572 -24.38 62.13 53.30
C ASP A 572 -23.69 63.43 52.87
N LYS A 573 -22.92 63.37 51.79
CA LYS A 573 -22.20 64.54 51.22
C LYS A 573 -23.15 65.58 50.62
N ASP A 574 -24.32 65.15 50.15
CA ASP A 574 -25.32 65.97 49.46
C ASP A 574 -26.58 66.20 50.28
N ASP A 575 -26.64 65.61 51.48
CA ASP A 575 -27.74 65.65 52.41
C ASP A 575 -27.59 66.71 53.49
N LYS A 576 -28.62 67.52 53.63
CA LYS A 576 -28.67 68.52 54.70
C LYS A 576 -29.14 67.96 56.05
N CYS A 577 -29.79 66.83 56.07
CA CYS A 577 -30.29 66.13 57.20
C CYS A 577 -29.74 64.68 57.32
N PRO A 578 -28.43 64.42 57.30
CA PRO A 578 -27.83 63.12 57.09
C PRO A 578 -28.17 62.00 58.07
N THR A 579 -29.04 62.26 59.01
CA THR A 579 -29.46 61.30 60.04
C THR A 579 -31.01 61.26 60.19
N VAL A 580 -31.73 61.91 59.30
CA VAL A 580 -33.21 61.99 59.34
C VAL A 580 -33.77 61.79 57.94
N VAL A 581 -34.38 60.65 57.69
CA VAL A 581 -34.91 60.22 56.37
C VAL A 581 -35.78 61.35 55.75
N GLY A 582 -35.42 61.80 54.53
CA GLY A 582 -36.11 62.84 53.83
C GLY A 582 -36.19 62.57 52.31
N VAL A 583 -36.24 63.65 51.50
CA VAL A 583 -36.35 63.53 50.02
C VAL A 583 -35.48 64.53 49.31
N ALA A 584 -35.00 64.18 48.11
CA ALA A 584 -34.06 64.95 47.28
C ALA A 584 -34.54 66.36 46.97
N LYS A 585 -35.84 66.58 46.82
CA LYS A 585 -36.44 67.85 46.54
C LYS A 585 -36.22 68.82 47.70
N TYR A 586 -36.07 68.26 48.88
CA TYR A 586 -35.81 68.98 50.13
C TYR A 586 -34.37 68.78 50.64
N GLN A 587 -33.49 68.36 49.71
CA GLN A 587 -32.08 68.18 49.98
C GLN A 587 -31.77 67.24 51.21
N GLY A 588 -32.48 66.08 51.27
CA GLY A 588 -32.35 65.11 52.28
C GLY A 588 -33.23 65.31 53.54
N CYS A 589 -34.07 66.24 53.53
CA CYS A 589 -35.03 66.43 54.61
C CYS A 589 -36.44 65.90 54.20
N PRO A 590 -37.30 65.44 55.16
CA PRO A 590 -38.56 64.74 54.89
C PRO A 590 -39.55 65.50 54.02
N VAL A 591 -40.31 64.82 53.15
CA VAL A 591 -41.33 65.35 52.24
C VAL A 591 -42.71 65.29 52.86
N PRO A 592 -43.59 66.23 52.54
CA PRO A 592 -45.00 66.10 52.86
C PRO A 592 -45.67 64.96 52.07
N ASP A 593 -46.55 64.23 52.73
CA ASP A 593 -47.43 63.18 52.21
C ASP A 593 -48.83 63.46 52.71
N ARG A 594 -49.75 63.82 51.80
CA ARG A 594 -51.06 64.46 52.16
C ARG A 594 -52.17 63.43 52.41
N ASP A 595 -52.22 62.33 51.66
CA ASP A 595 -53.23 61.28 51.76
C ASP A 595 -52.81 60.04 52.52
N HIS A 596 -51.47 60.00 52.86
CA HIS A 596 -50.83 58.93 53.67
C HIS A 596 -50.90 57.54 53.05
N ASP A 597 -50.94 57.43 51.71
CA ASP A 597 -50.92 56.15 51.03
C ASP A 597 -49.47 55.58 50.88
N GLY A 598 -48.49 56.36 51.27
CA GLY A 598 -47.08 56.05 51.17
C GLY A 598 -46.44 56.54 49.91
N VAL A 599 -47.15 57.36 49.10
CA VAL A 599 -46.59 58.03 47.94
C VAL A 599 -46.55 59.53 48.19
N PRO A 600 -45.40 60.16 48.16
CA PRO A 600 -45.25 61.59 48.40
C PRO A 600 -46.01 62.41 47.39
N ASP A 601 -46.48 63.64 47.88
CA ASP A 601 -47.34 64.56 47.09
C ASP A 601 -46.82 64.90 45.67
N ASP A 602 -45.58 64.75 45.42
CA ASP A 602 -44.97 65.10 44.13
C ASP A 602 -44.75 63.92 43.17
N GLU A 603 -44.95 62.69 43.60
CA GLU A 603 -44.85 61.48 42.76
C GLU A 603 -46.23 60.83 42.50
N ASP A 604 -47.24 61.28 43.21
CA ASP A 604 -48.58 60.79 43.06
C ASP A 604 -49.30 61.44 41.86
N LEU A 605 -49.69 60.60 40.87
CA LEU A 605 -50.52 61.04 39.75
C LEU A 605 -51.92 61.31 40.20
N CYS A 606 -52.30 60.94 41.46
CA CYS A 606 -53.58 61.17 42.14
C CYS A 606 -53.31 61.56 43.62
N PRO A 607 -52.66 62.71 43.93
CA PRO A 607 -52.22 63.09 45.27
C PRO A 607 -53.27 63.25 46.36
N ASP A 608 -54.49 62.97 46.05
CA ASP A 608 -55.68 63.05 46.89
C ASP A 608 -56.47 61.69 46.94
N GLU A 609 -55.95 60.58 46.26
CA GLU A 609 -56.60 59.28 46.21
C GLU A 609 -55.55 58.12 46.30
N ALA A 610 -55.56 57.37 47.42
CA ALA A 610 -54.63 56.29 47.68
C ALA A 610 -54.75 55.09 46.75
N GLY A 611 -53.67 54.72 46.03
CA GLY A 611 -53.63 53.60 45.08
C GLY A 611 -52.39 52.74 45.20
N PRO A 612 -52.36 51.48 44.65
CA PRO A 612 -51.20 50.63 44.76
C PRO A 612 -50.03 51.10 43.87
N ALA A 613 -48.87 51.25 44.43
CA ALA A 613 -47.64 51.72 43.82
C ALA A 613 -47.19 50.84 42.59
N SER A 614 -47.73 49.64 42.40
CA SER A 614 -47.40 48.75 41.28
C SER A 614 -48.03 49.11 39.97
N SER A 615 -48.91 50.10 39.96
CA SER A 615 -49.64 50.46 38.76
C SER A 615 -49.39 51.92 38.35
N LYS A 616 -48.37 52.67 38.82
CA LYS A 616 -48.62 53.90 38.10
C LYS A 616 -49.88 53.70 37.24
N GLY A 617 -50.58 52.59 37.68
CA GLY A 617 -51.90 52.18 37.28
C GLY A 617 -52.04 51.38 35.98
N CYS A 618 -51.07 50.71 35.33
CA CYS A 618 -51.38 49.92 34.09
C CYS A 618 -50.42 48.80 33.70
N PRO A 619 -50.80 47.77 32.78
CA PRO A 619 -50.20 46.44 32.62
C PRO A 619 -49.48 46.06 31.28
N VAL A 620 -48.83 45.00 31.24
CA VAL A 620 -48.03 43.92 30.60
C VAL A 620 -48.13 43.54 29.10
N GLU A 621 -47.07 43.01 28.45
CA GLU A 621 -47.10 41.96 27.38
C GLU A 621 -45.71 41.42 26.83
N LYS A 622 -45.75 40.43 25.92
CA LYS A 622 -44.97 39.22 25.61
C LYS A 622 -43.87 39.22 24.52
N VAL A 623 -43.15 38.02 24.41
CA VAL A 623 -41.94 37.78 23.61
C VAL A 623 -42.00 36.48 22.81
N VAL A 624 -41.27 36.37 21.65
CA VAL A 624 -41.03 35.18 20.82
C VAL A 624 -39.56 35.08 20.38
N LEU A 625 -39.04 33.84 20.25
CA LEU A 625 -37.65 33.53 19.92
C LEU A 625 -37.46 32.83 18.56
N HIS A 626 -36.32 33.02 17.90
CA HIS A 626 -35.92 32.32 16.67
C HIS A 626 -34.63 31.53 16.87
N ILE A 627 -34.51 30.36 16.20
CA ILE A 627 -33.29 29.55 16.13
C ILE A 627 -33.00 29.15 14.68
N THR A 628 -31.73 29.25 14.26
CA THR A 628 -31.25 28.83 12.94
C THR A 628 -30.05 27.90 13.12
N ALA A 629 -30.02 26.80 12.38
CA ALA A 629 -28.86 25.88 12.33
C ALA A 629 -28.45 25.61 10.89
N GLU A 630 -27.16 25.61 10.62
CA GLU A 630 -26.60 25.34 9.29
C GLU A 630 -26.06 23.90 9.21
N PHE A 631 -26.39 23.20 8.10
CA PHE A 631 -25.87 21.90 7.75
C PHE A 631 -25.16 21.95 6.41
N LYS A 632 -24.05 21.19 6.30
CA LYS A 632 -23.30 21.00 5.06
C LYS A 632 -23.92 19.90 4.20
N ASN A 633 -23.66 19.90 2.91
CA ASN A 633 -24.21 18.93 1.96
C ASN A 633 -23.85 17.49 2.34
N ILE A 634 -24.87 16.63 2.38
CA ILE A 634 -24.72 15.19 2.59
C ILE A 634 -24.31 14.55 1.26
N LEU A 635 -23.18 13.83 1.25
CA LEU A 635 -22.61 13.20 0.07
C LEU A 635 -23.05 11.74 -0.06
N PHE A 636 -23.34 11.31 -1.29
CA PHE A 636 -23.72 9.95 -1.63
C PHE A 636 -22.77 9.39 -2.69
N ASP A 637 -22.66 8.08 -2.75
CA ASP A 637 -22.02 7.40 -3.87
C ASP A 637 -22.75 7.66 -5.19
N TYR A 638 -22.00 7.67 -6.28
CA TYR A 638 -22.57 7.95 -7.59
C TYR A 638 -23.68 6.95 -7.97
N GLY A 639 -24.85 7.48 -8.25
CA GLY A 639 -26.03 6.67 -8.60
C GLY A 639 -26.63 5.82 -7.47
N LYS A 640 -26.14 5.93 -6.23
CA LYS A 640 -26.60 5.14 -5.09
C LYS A 640 -27.21 6.02 -3.98
N ALA A 641 -27.81 5.37 -3.00
CA ALA A 641 -28.29 5.98 -1.77
C ALA A 641 -27.37 5.73 -0.56
N THR A 642 -26.20 5.15 -0.78
CA THR A 642 -25.18 4.95 0.25
C THR A 642 -24.58 6.28 0.64
N ILE A 643 -24.69 6.66 1.89
CA ILE A 643 -24.07 7.87 2.47
C ILE A 643 -22.58 7.64 2.58
N ARG A 644 -21.80 8.62 2.19
CA ARG A 644 -20.33 8.54 2.32
C ARG A 644 -19.89 8.79 3.76
N PRO A 645 -18.80 8.16 4.22
CA PRO A 645 -18.30 8.29 5.59
C PRO A 645 -18.06 9.75 6.02
N GLU A 646 -17.67 10.62 5.08
CA GLU A 646 -17.44 12.05 5.36
C GLU A 646 -18.71 12.81 5.82
N SER A 647 -19.89 12.27 5.54
CA SER A 647 -21.17 12.85 5.94
C SER A 647 -21.72 12.32 7.28
N GLU A 648 -21.09 11.29 7.87
CA GLU A 648 -21.60 10.68 9.10
C GLU A 648 -21.49 11.62 10.32
N SER A 649 -20.39 12.39 10.42
CA SER A 649 -20.20 13.36 11.50
C SER A 649 -21.27 14.45 11.47
N ILE A 650 -21.59 14.92 10.26
CA ILE A 650 -22.64 15.94 10.03
C ILE A 650 -24.00 15.41 10.51
N LEU A 651 -24.32 14.17 10.19
CA LEU A 651 -25.60 13.56 10.57
C LEU A 651 -25.69 13.30 12.08
N ARG A 652 -24.58 12.94 12.73
CA ARG A 652 -24.54 12.85 14.20
C ARG A 652 -24.78 14.20 14.87
N SER A 653 -24.08 15.24 14.41
CA SER A 653 -24.30 16.60 14.93
C SER A 653 -25.75 17.06 14.72
N ALA A 654 -26.32 16.77 13.55
CA ALA A 654 -27.71 17.06 13.26
C ALA A 654 -28.69 16.35 14.22
N ALA A 655 -28.42 15.08 14.52
CA ALA A 655 -29.24 14.31 15.45
C ALA A 655 -29.17 14.89 16.88
N THR A 656 -27.99 15.32 17.34
CA THR A 656 -27.82 16.00 18.63
C THR A 656 -28.66 17.29 18.71
N VAL A 657 -28.56 18.14 17.69
CA VAL A 657 -29.36 19.40 17.62
C VAL A 657 -30.86 19.09 17.66
N MET A 658 -31.32 18.10 16.89
CA MET A 658 -32.72 17.68 16.86
C MET A 658 -33.27 17.18 18.20
N ASN A 659 -32.41 16.54 19.00
CA ASN A 659 -32.80 16.00 20.29
C ASN A 659 -32.68 17.03 21.43
N GLU A 660 -31.65 17.84 21.46
CA GLU A 660 -31.35 18.73 22.59
C GLU A 660 -31.99 20.12 22.43
N GLN A 661 -31.99 20.69 21.22
CA GLN A 661 -32.44 22.05 21.00
C GLN A 661 -33.90 22.14 20.55
N ILE A 662 -34.41 21.14 19.84
CA ILE A 662 -35.77 21.11 19.31
C ILE A 662 -36.49 19.76 19.54
N PRO A 663 -36.54 19.26 20.80
CA PRO A 663 -37.02 17.92 21.13
C PRO A 663 -38.47 17.65 20.73
N ASN A 664 -39.30 18.68 20.64
CA ASN A 664 -40.75 18.57 20.35
C ASN A 664 -41.11 18.79 18.85
N SER A 665 -40.09 18.90 17.99
CA SER A 665 -40.34 19.15 16.55
C SER A 665 -40.36 17.85 15.76
N ASN A 666 -41.15 17.82 14.69
CA ASN A 666 -41.20 16.76 13.70
C ASN A 666 -40.53 17.21 12.40
N PHE A 667 -39.98 16.27 11.61
CA PHE A 667 -39.14 16.57 10.47
C PHE A 667 -39.58 15.83 9.20
N TYR A 668 -39.55 16.54 8.07
CA TYR A 668 -39.50 15.91 6.74
C TYR A 668 -38.04 15.89 6.25
N ILE A 669 -37.63 14.74 5.74
CA ILE A 669 -36.33 14.56 5.04
C ILE A 669 -36.65 14.49 3.56
N ASP A 670 -36.33 15.53 2.82
CA ASP A 670 -36.73 15.72 1.43
C ASP A 670 -35.51 15.47 0.49
N GLY A 671 -35.59 14.44 -0.33
CA GLY A 671 -34.53 14.10 -1.28
C GLY A 671 -34.83 14.60 -2.69
N TYR A 672 -33.79 15.08 -3.37
CA TYR A 672 -33.83 15.58 -4.74
C TYR A 672 -32.70 14.97 -5.59
N THR A 673 -32.87 14.98 -6.88
CA THR A 673 -31.85 14.57 -7.86
C THR A 673 -31.66 15.65 -8.91
N ASP A 674 -30.64 15.52 -9.72
CA ASP A 674 -30.49 16.30 -10.94
C ASP A 674 -31.46 15.83 -12.04
N SER A 675 -31.41 16.47 -13.20
CA SER A 675 -32.30 16.18 -14.33
C SER A 675 -31.92 14.90 -15.13
N ARG A 676 -30.79 14.24 -14.84
CA ARG A 676 -30.34 13.04 -15.57
C ARG A 676 -31.14 11.81 -15.16
N GLY A 677 -31.55 11.03 -16.14
CA GLY A 677 -32.32 9.81 -15.92
C GLY A 677 -33.84 9.97 -16.01
N SER A 678 -34.57 8.86 -15.99
CA SER A 678 -36.02 8.87 -16.08
C SER A 678 -36.65 9.40 -14.77
N VAL A 679 -37.88 9.94 -14.89
CA VAL A 679 -38.63 10.45 -13.72
C VAL A 679 -38.79 9.35 -12.66
N ALA A 680 -39.12 8.13 -13.05
CA ALA A 680 -39.35 7.03 -12.13
C ALA A 680 -38.05 6.60 -11.38
N VAL A 681 -36.92 6.57 -12.08
CA VAL A 681 -35.62 6.27 -11.47
C VAL A 681 -35.21 7.36 -10.47
N ASN A 682 -35.36 8.62 -10.86
CA ASN A 682 -35.03 9.76 -10.00
C ASN A 682 -35.93 9.84 -8.77
N LYS A 683 -37.21 9.55 -8.93
CA LYS A 683 -38.15 9.52 -7.80
C LYS A 683 -37.79 8.43 -6.80
N ARG A 684 -37.41 7.25 -7.28
CA ARG A 684 -36.97 6.14 -6.42
C ARG A 684 -35.64 6.45 -5.75
N LEU A 685 -34.67 6.99 -6.50
CA LEU A 685 -33.32 7.30 -5.95
C LEU A 685 -33.41 8.40 -4.89
N SER A 686 -34.17 9.45 -5.14
CA SER A 686 -34.35 10.55 -4.18
C SER A 686 -35.03 10.08 -2.89
N LYS A 687 -36.06 9.23 -3.01
CA LYS A 687 -36.73 8.62 -1.85
C LYS A 687 -35.76 7.72 -1.06
N ALA A 688 -34.93 6.92 -1.75
CA ALA A 688 -33.94 6.06 -1.10
C ALA A 688 -32.87 6.86 -0.35
N ARG A 689 -32.42 7.99 -0.92
CA ARG A 689 -31.47 8.91 -0.26
C ARG A 689 -32.06 9.58 0.97
N ALA A 690 -33.27 10.10 0.85
CA ALA A 690 -34.00 10.64 1.99
C ALA A 690 -34.16 9.60 3.11
N GLN A 691 -34.46 8.36 2.75
CA GLN A 691 -34.61 7.27 3.71
C GLN A 691 -33.27 6.89 4.37
N ALA A 692 -32.17 6.91 3.62
CA ALA A 692 -30.84 6.66 4.18
C ALA A 692 -30.46 7.72 5.22
N VAL A 693 -30.71 9.00 4.93
CA VAL A 693 -30.49 10.10 5.89
C VAL A 693 -31.41 9.96 7.11
N ALA A 694 -32.70 9.67 6.91
CA ALA A 694 -33.62 9.40 8.01
C ALA A 694 -33.15 8.27 8.91
N ASN A 695 -32.67 7.16 8.34
CA ASN A 695 -32.15 6.05 9.10
C ASN A 695 -30.87 6.42 9.88
N ALA A 696 -30.00 7.23 9.31
CA ALA A 696 -28.79 7.70 10.00
C ALA A 696 -29.13 8.64 11.18
N LEU A 697 -30.12 9.52 11.03
CA LEU A 697 -30.60 10.39 12.12
C LEU A 697 -31.27 9.57 13.24
N ILE A 698 -32.05 8.55 12.88
CA ILE A 698 -32.65 7.61 13.84
C ILE A 698 -31.55 6.83 14.58
N ALA A 699 -30.53 6.35 13.87
CA ALA A 699 -29.36 5.70 14.49
C ALA A 699 -28.58 6.67 15.41
N GLY A 700 -28.64 7.97 15.14
CA GLY A 700 -28.12 9.04 16.01
C GLY A 700 -29.02 9.41 17.18
N GLY A 701 -30.12 8.66 17.42
CA GLY A 701 -30.97 8.81 18.59
C GLY A 701 -32.26 9.62 18.37
N VAL A 702 -32.55 10.12 17.15
CA VAL A 702 -33.80 10.83 16.90
C VAL A 702 -34.96 9.84 16.80
N ASP A 703 -36.03 10.08 17.54
CA ASP A 703 -37.19 9.19 17.55
C ASP A 703 -37.80 9.05 16.12
N ARG A 704 -38.03 7.80 15.74
CA ARG A 704 -38.58 7.44 14.41
C ARG A 704 -39.89 8.10 14.08
N SER A 705 -40.75 8.33 15.07
CA SER A 705 -42.05 8.96 14.90
C SER A 705 -41.97 10.43 14.47
N ARG A 706 -40.82 11.05 14.74
CA ARG A 706 -40.55 12.45 14.42
C ARG A 706 -40.04 12.68 12.99
N ILE A 707 -39.69 11.61 12.24
CA ILE A 707 -39.04 11.72 10.94
C ILE A 707 -39.87 11.07 9.83
N ILE A 708 -40.09 11.80 8.74
CA ILE A 708 -40.74 11.29 7.53
C ILE A 708 -39.88 11.59 6.31
N ALA A 709 -39.37 10.53 5.64
CA ALA A 709 -38.61 10.69 4.41
C ALA A 709 -39.49 10.81 3.18
N ARG A 710 -39.19 11.81 2.31
CA ARG A 710 -39.90 12.03 1.05
C ARG A 710 -38.92 12.16 -0.11
N GLY A 711 -39.31 11.72 -1.29
CA GLY A 711 -38.48 11.82 -2.49
C GLY A 711 -39.18 12.59 -3.59
N PHE A 712 -38.55 13.63 -4.07
CA PHE A 712 -39.10 14.53 -5.08
C PHE A 712 -38.57 14.27 -6.50
N GLY A 713 -37.50 13.43 -6.61
CA GLY A 713 -36.84 13.18 -7.90
C GLY A 713 -36.16 14.44 -8.41
N LYS A 714 -36.37 14.77 -9.66
CA LYS A 714 -35.86 15.98 -10.31
C LYS A 714 -36.76 17.20 -10.20
N ASP A 715 -37.83 17.13 -9.42
CA ASP A 715 -38.75 18.23 -9.20
C ASP A 715 -38.09 19.29 -8.29
N ASN A 716 -38.47 20.53 -8.44
CA ASN A 716 -37.97 21.69 -7.67
C ASN A 716 -36.43 21.85 -7.72
N PRO A 717 -35.81 21.98 -8.90
CA PRO A 717 -34.39 22.30 -9.00
C PRO A 717 -34.13 23.72 -8.42
N ILE A 718 -33.04 23.85 -7.67
CA ILE A 718 -32.59 25.13 -7.07
C ILE A 718 -31.41 25.73 -7.84
N CYS A 719 -30.80 24.98 -8.74
CA CYS A 719 -29.68 25.38 -9.58
C CYS A 719 -29.92 24.94 -11.03
N ASP A 720 -29.18 25.54 -11.97
CA ASP A 720 -29.29 25.20 -13.39
C ASP A 720 -28.72 23.76 -13.67
N ASN A 721 -29.58 22.89 -14.17
CA ASN A 721 -29.23 21.52 -14.53
C ASN A 721 -28.31 21.37 -15.76
N LYS A 722 -28.01 22.44 -16.49
CA LYS A 722 -27.16 22.40 -17.67
C LYS A 722 -25.69 22.22 -17.29
N THR A 723 -25.25 22.80 -16.20
CA THR A 723 -23.86 22.70 -15.71
C THR A 723 -23.70 21.52 -14.74
N GLU A 724 -22.46 21.00 -14.60
CA GLU A 724 -22.20 19.94 -13.60
C GLU A 724 -22.31 20.46 -12.17
N GLN A 725 -21.83 21.69 -11.93
CA GLN A 725 -21.99 22.38 -10.64
C GLN A 725 -23.47 22.53 -10.27
N GLY A 726 -24.29 22.96 -11.22
CA GLY A 726 -25.73 23.11 -10.98
C GLY A 726 -26.43 21.77 -10.76
N ARG A 727 -26.04 20.73 -11.46
CA ARG A 727 -26.54 19.38 -11.18
C ARG A 727 -26.09 18.86 -9.81
N GLN A 728 -24.85 19.13 -9.41
CA GLN A 728 -24.38 18.80 -8.06
C GLN A 728 -25.21 19.50 -6.98
N CYS A 729 -25.53 20.77 -7.17
CA CYS A 729 -26.40 21.54 -6.27
C CYS A 729 -27.83 20.93 -6.16
N ASN A 730 -28.35 20.39 -7.26
CA ASN A 730 -29.67 19.76 -7.26
C ASN A 730 -29.71 18.37 -6.63
N ARG A 731 -28.59 17.66 -6.57
CA ARG A 731 -28.42 16.36 -5.87
C ARG A 731 -28.29 16.59 -4.37
N ARG A 732 -29.38 16.90 -3.71
CA ARG A 732 -29.39 17.30 -2.29
C ARG A 732 -30.43 16.55 -1.46
N VAL A 733 -30.28 16.64 -0.15
CA VAL A 733 -31.32 16.29 0.83
C VAL A 733 -31.55 17.50 1.73
N GLU A 734 -32.80 17.86 1.92
CA GLU A 734 -33.22 18.96 2.79
C GLU A 734 -33.95 18.41 4.02
N VAL A 735 -33.77 19.08 5.17
CA VAL A 735 -34.52 18.80 6.38
C VAL A 735 -35.50 19.95 6.63
N VAL A 736 -36.77 19.62 6.75
CA VAL A 736 -37.85 20.60 6.93
C VAL A 736 -38.53 20.33 8.26
N ILE A 737 -38.59 21.35 9.14
CA ILE A 737 -39.25 21.24 10.45
C ILE A 737 -40.74 21.42 10.26
N ARG A 738 -41.54 20.54 10.86
CA ARG A 738 -42.99 20.60 10.94
C ARG A 738 -43.41 20.77 12.39
N ASN A 739 -43.98 21.93 12.74
CA ASN A 739 -44.61 22.12 14.06
C ASN A 739 -46.03 21.57 14.09
N VAL A 740 -46.35 20.74 15.08
CA VAL A 740 -47.67 20.11 15.22
C VAL A 740 -48.72 21.05 15.88
N ALA A 741 -48.31 22.22 16.35
CA ALA A 741 -49.13 23.06 17.25
C ALA A 741 -49.93 24.21 16.59
N GLN A 742 -49.91 24.35 15.27
CA GLN A 742 -50.83 25.32 14.61
C GLN A 742 -51.36 24.79 13.29
N ARG A 743 -52.67 24.77 13.16
CA ARG A 743 -53.40 24.23 12.00
C ARG A 743 -53.52 25.24 10.85
N GLU A 744 -52.86 26.38 10.92
CA GLU A 744 -52.81 27.35 9.84
C GLU A 744 -51.43 28.06 9.85
N GLU A 745 -50.76 28.03 8.68
CA GLU A 745 -49.45 28.55 8.30
C GLU A 745 -48.25 27.63 8.55
N GLN A 746 -47.87 26.93 7.49
CA GLN A 746 -46.59 26.24 7.35
C GLN A 746 -45.44 27.24 7.22
N LYS A 747 -44.77 27.62 8.31
CA LYS A 747 -43.41 28.19 8.24
C LYS A 747 -42.39 27.06 8.16
N SER A 748 -41.97 26.73 6.98
CA SER A 748 -40.86 25.79 6.73
C SER A 748 -39.53 26.50 6.94
N ILE A 749 -38.74 26.07 7.93
CA ILE A 749 -37.33 26.43 8.01
C ILE A 749 -36.58 25.43 7.13
N ARG A 750 -36.01 25.90 6.02
CA ARG A 750 -35.14 25.07 5.17
C ARG A 750 -33.75 25.02 5.76
N ILE A 751 -33.33 23.83 6.11
CA ILE A 751 -31.96 23.53 6.53
C ILE A 751 -31.23 23.03 5.28
N LYS A 752 -30.28 23.80 4.79
CA LYS A 752 -29.45 23.46 3.62
C LYS A 752 -28.21 22.70 4.01
#